data_46ea29900c91f7ea59ae22e050fc2a90
#
_entry.id   46ea29900c91f7ea59ae22e050fc2a90
#
_cell.length_a   1.000
_cell.length_b   1.000
_cell.length_c   1.000
_cell.angle_alpha   90.00
_cell.angle_beta   90.00
_cell.angle_gamma   90.00
#
_symmetry.space_group_name_H-M   'P 1'
#
loop_
_entity.id
_entity.type
_entity.pdbx_description
1 polymer ?
#
loop_
_entity_poly.entity_id
_entity_poly.type
_entity_poly.pdbx_seq_one_letter_code
_entity_poly.pdbx_strand_id
1 'polypeptide(L)'
;MAFVNVVLLTRGDSTFVKGAVSGEDGSFVIDSPCNDGIIKVSSIGYTTVFRDCRGEDMGVIRLSEDSWMLGEIVVRSQLPKTVLSGEGMTTTVSGSVLEKTANMEQLLSRIPSVSAKDGDIEVFGRGTPVIYINGRKMQDQMELQRLQPTDIKNIEVISNPGARYDASVKSVIRITTKKPQGEGFSFDNSTSFVINEDKRMSYYESFRGNYRKGGFDIAGFLYGAYTHQPDNKRIQQYTYTSNTWLQNTKITQEYINLNPYARLNASYMFDDENSIGASFSYDRYARKEGRGLQQALSYYNDQLVETSCGDYFSPGHTSKYLANAYYVGKIGALKIDFNTDYYWYGDKNRMTIKESVTGEDNQIKNSQADSYRNNRNSLVASKLVLGFPLFKGELSVGGEYSSLNRRMLYTIVPEVTSNENEKVKESMTSAFVDYTRSFGALSVQAGLRYEYNDFDYYTNEIRIDLQSKTYSNWFPSLALSLPVGKTQMQLTYAADIYRPSYNELRSGVQYDNQYTYESGNPFLTPSITRNLTYAFSWKWVNLQLICSHISDEVCTMTQSYQNDPIKSLSRPENINSYNSFQAGLTLNPTYGIWHPTLEAMLYKQWLKMDTHVGNKLNNPVAVFSFTNTFDFKWLTASLVMTAQTEGNMGNKNIRKGYFNTDLSLYKALFKNRLTLTLDVSDLFATGNQYRTFYSGAARTLFYDAYSVSSITLGIRYRFNATNSKYKGTGAGQSQKSRM
;
A
#
# COMPACT_ATOMS: atom_id res chain seq x y z
N MET A 1 19.23 -7.32 48.50
CA MET A 1 18.58 -6.82 47.28
C MET A 1 18.12 -8.05 46.49
N ALA A 2 16.85 -8.12 46.13
CA ALA A 2 16.27 -9.24 45.45
C ALA A 2 16.61 -9.28 43.93
N PHE A 3 16.73 -10.47 43.39
CA PHE A 3 16.86 -10.72 41.94
C PHE A 3 18.10 -10.10 41.29
N VAL A 4 19.21 -10.01 41.98
CA VAL A 4 20.52 -9.60 41.47
C VAL A 4 21.18 -10.77 40.75
N ASN A 5 21.72 -10.52 39.54
CA ASN A 5 22.51 -11.53 38.85
C ASN A 5 23.91 -11.66 39.44
N VAL A 6 24.28 -12.87 39.84
CA VAL A 6 25.59 -13.20 40.37
C VAL A 6 26.23 -14.28 39.51
N VAL A 7 27.38 -14.01 38.91
CA VAL A 7 28.00 -14.89 37.93
C VAL A 7 29.45 -15.15 38.32
N LEU A 8 29.84 -16.42 38.39
CA LEU A 8 31.22 -16.83 38.57
C LEU A 8 31.89 -16.93 37.18
N LEU A 9 33.02 -16.25 37.06
CA LEU A 9 33.85 -16.19 35.86
C LEU A 9 35.25 -16.73 36.16
N THR A 10 35.93 -17.31 35.15
CA THR A 10 37.37 -17.62 35.24
C THR A 10 38.17 -16.32 35.24
N ARG A 11 39.30 -16.31 35.98
CA ARG A 11 40.15 -15.11 36.10
C ARG A 11 40.91 -14.78 34.83
N GLY A 12 41.28 -15.76 34.03
CA GLY A 12 42.18 -15.56 32.90
C GLY A 12 41.50 -14.96 31.65
N ASP A 13 40.31 -15.44 31.33
CA ASP A 13 39.58 -15.12 30.06
C ASP A 13 38.14 -14.64 30.31
N SER A 14 37.70 -14.48 31.58
CA SER A 14 36.34 -14.10 31.97
C SER A 14 35.25 -15.03 31.39
N THR A 15 35.59 -16.30 31.15
CA THR A 15 34.62 -17.28 30.68
C THR A 15 33.61 -17.61 31.77
N PHE A 16 32.33 -17.78 31.38
CA PHE A 16 31.24 -18.13 32.30
C PHE A 16 31.43 -19.54 32.89
N VAL A 17 31.43 -19.66 34.20
CA VAL A 17 31.51 -20.90 34.93
C VAL A 17 30.12 -21.33 35.44
N LYS A 18 29.50 -20.48 36.26
CA LYS A 18 28.18 -20.75 36.82
C LYS A 18 27.53 -19.44 37.27
N GLY A 19 26.18 -19.36 37.32
CA GLY A 19 25.45 -18.19 37.79
C GLY A 19 24.32 -18.54 38.73
N ALA A 20 23.98 -17.59 39.60
CA ALA A 20 22.81 -17.61 40.48
C ALA A 20 22.12 -16.24 40.46
N VAL A 21 20.86 -16.24 40.89
CA VAL A 21 20.08 -15.00 41.10
C VAL A 21 19.80 -14.92 42.61
N SER A 22 19.98 -13.74 43.20
CA SER A 22 19.71 -13.56 44.63
C SER A 22 18.23 -13.70 44.97
N GLY A 23 17.94 -14.31 46.12
CA GLY A 23 16.60 -14.46 46.65
C GLY A 23 15.97 -13.10 47.08
N GLU A 24 14.75 -13.15 47.58
CA GLU A 24 14.02 -11.93 48.04
C GLU A 24 14.75 -11.23 49.18
N ASP A 25 15.48 -11.95 50.04
CA ASP A 25 16.30 -11.45 51.12
C ASP A 25 17.67 -10.93 50.65
N GLY A 26 18.03 -11.15 49.40
CA GLY A 26 19.32 -10.78 48.79
C GLY A 26 20.41 -11.81 48.97
N SER A 27 20.15 -12.98 49.59
CA SER A 27 21.08 -14.09 49.65
C SER A 27 21.29 -14.79 48.32
N PHE A 28 22.46 -15.33 48.04
CA PHE A 28 22.74 -16.15 46.87
C PHE A 28 23.69 -17.33 47.21
N VAL A 29 23.57 -18.38 46.48
CA VAL A 29 24.46 -19.55 46.55
C VAL A 29 24.87 -19.94 45.13
N ILE A 30 26.18 -20.10 44.91
CA ILE A 30 26.75 -20.67 43.69
C ILE A 30 27.40 -21.99 44.07
N ASP A 31 26.77 -23.09 43.71
CA ASP A 31 27.30 -24.45 43.95
C ASP A 31 28.39 -24.77 42.91
N SER A 32 29.59 -24.25 43.14
CA SER A 32 30.79 -24.47 42.30
C SER A 32 32.04 -24.15 43.12
N PRO A 33 33.09 -24.98 43.04
CA PRO A 33 34.35 -24.66 43.75
C PRO A 33 34.95 -23.38 43.23
N CYS A 34 35.32 -22.52 44.17
CA CYS A 34 35.84 -21.16 43.91
C CYS A 34 37.36 -21.10 44.13
N ASN A 35 38.14 -21.74 43.27
CA ASN A 35 39.60 -21.85 43.46
C ASN A 35 40.43 -20.74 42.83
N ASP A 36 39.95 -20.06 41.79
CA ASP A 36 40.59 -18.92 41.13
C ASP A 36 39.60 -18.22 40.18
N GLY A 37 38.52 -17.72 40.72
CA GLY A 37 37.44 -17.08 39.94
C GLY A 37 37.18 -15.62 40.34
N ILE A 38 36.41 -14.94 39.51
CA ILE A 38 35.88 -13.60 39.76
C ILE A 38 34.35 -13.69 39.80
N ILE A 39 33.75 -13.20 40.88
CA ILE A 39 32.29 -13.03 40.96
C ILE A 39 31.94 -11.66 40.42
N LYS A 40 31.11 -11.69 39.37
CA LYS A 40 30.45 -10.52 38.78
C LYS A 40 29.05 -10.40 39.35
N VAL A 41 28.73 -9.28 40.00
CA VAL A 41 27.41 -8.98 40.54
C VAL A 41 26.83 -7.81 39.79
N SER A 42 25.66 -7.98 39.16
CA SER A 42 25.04 -6.93 38.35
C SER A 42 23.53 -6.90 38.53
N SER A 43 22.97 -5.69 38.57
CA SER A 43 21.54 -5.42 38.60
C SER A 43 21.27 -4.15 37.80
N ILE A 44 20.06 -4.06 37.20
CA ILE A 44 19.65 -2.88 36.43
C ILE A 44 19.56 -1.66 37.38
N GLY A 45 20.26 -0.57 37.03
CA GLY A 45 20.31 0.67 37.84
C GLY A 45 21.40 0.67 38.88
N TYR A 46 22.30 -0.31 38.88
CA TYR A 46 23.43 -0.38 39.83
C TYR A 46 24.75 -0.63 39.09
N THR A 47 25.83 -0.05 39.62
CA THR A 47 27.19 -0.28 39.10
C THR A 47 27.56 -1.74 39.27
N THR A 48 28.00 -2.39 38.21
CA THR A 48 28.45 -3.79 38.24
C THR A 48 29.70 -3.92 39.12
N VAL A 49 29.67 -4.83 40.09
CA VAL A 49 30.78 -5.09 41.00
C VAL A 49 31.45 -6.40 40.61
N PHE A 50 32.79 -6.39 40.56
CA PHE A 50 33.62 -7.58 40.39
C PHE A 50 34.38 -7.84 41.72
N ARG A 51 34.36 -9.05 42.20
CA ARG A 51 35.10 -9.47 43.39
C ARG A 51 35.84 -10.77 43.15
N ASP A 52 37.04 -10.85 43.66
CA ASP A 52 37.80 -12.10 43.69
C ASP A 52 37.07 -13.11 44.57
N CYS A 53 36.92 -14.32 44.05
CA CYS A 53 36.35 -15.42 44.78
C CYS A 53 37.44 -15.96 45.77
N ARG A 54 37.24 -15.71 47.07
CA ARG A 54 38.19 -16.09 48.15
C ARG A 54 37.44 -16.86 49.24
N GLY A 55 37.21 -18.16 49.05
CA GLY A 55 36.57 -19.01 50.06
C GLY A 55 35.07 -19.20 49.84
N GLU A 56 34.44 -19.93 50.79
CA GLU A 56 33.03 -20.34 50.68
C GLU A 56 32.05 -19.23 51.03
N ASP A 57 32.45 -18.24 51.84
CA ASP A 57 31.60 -17.08 52.17
C ASP A 57 32.16 -15.80 51.57
N MET A 58 31.38 -15.19 50.70
CA MET A 58 31.71 -13.92 50.02
C MET A 58 31.35 -12.67 50.83
N GLY A 59 30.71 -12.83 51.98
CA GLY A 59 30.22 -11.75 52.80
C GLY A 59 29.20 -10.87 52.06
N VAL A 60 28.99 -9.66 52.56
CA VAL A 60 28.03 -8.71 51.97
C VAL A 60 28.67 -7.96 50.79
N ILE A 61 28.08 -8.13 49.60
CA ILE A 61 28.45 -7.35 48.43
C ILE A 61 27.48 -6.19 48.29
N ARG A 62 27.98 -4.96 48.45
CA ARG A 62 27.16 -3.75 48.29
C ARG A 62 27.24 -3.27 46.85
N LEU A 63 26.07 -3.07 46.23
CA LEU A 63 25.92 -2.42 44.94
C LEU A 63 25.66 -0.93 45.23
N SER A 64 26.43 -0.04 44.62
CA SER A 64 26.11 1.39 44.55
C SER A 64 25.16 1.64 43.42
N GLU A 65 24.16 2.49 43.65
CA GLU A 65 23.32 2.99 42.57
C GLU A 65 24.21 3.59 41.50
N ASP A 66 23.98 3.22 40.25
CA ASP A 66 24.67 3.85 39.13
C ASP A 66 24.13 5.29 39.05
N SER A 67 24.78 6.20 39.76
CA SER A 67 24.52 7.63 39.69
C SER A 67 25.05 8.27 38.42
N TRP A 68 25.48 7.48 37.42
CA TRP A 68 25.31 7.92 36.07
C TRP A 68 23.78 8.10 35.89
N MET A 69 23.27 9.22 36.44
CA MET A 69 22.24 9.92 35.74
C MET A 69 22.60 9.68 34.27
N LEU A 70 21.75 8.98 33.54
CA LEU A 70 21.70 9.12 32.10
C LEU A 70 21.85 10.63 31.90
N GLY A 71 23.10 11.07 31.77
CA GLY A 71 23.38 12.41 31.30
C GLY A 71 22.53 12.44 30.10
N GLU A 72 21.64 13.40 30.02
CA GLU A 72 20.76 13.64 28.90
C GLU A 72 21.56 13.21 27.67
N ILE A 73 21.35 11.95 27.20
CA ILE A 73 21.78 11.56 25.88
C ILE A 73 20.92 12.49 25.07
N VAL A 74 21.48 13.66 24.76
CA VAL A 74 21.05 14.47 23.66
C VAL A 74 21.30 13.55 22.49
N VAL A 75 20.32 12.68 22.20
CA VAL A 75 20.22 12.02 20.93
C VAL A 75 20.05 13.20 19.99
N ARG A 76 21.19 13.69 19.50
CA ARG A 76 21.20 14.60 18.36
C ARG A 76 20.57 13.75 17.29
N SER A 77 19.30 14.03 17.06
CA SER A 77 18.50 13.40 16.02
C SER A 77 19.34 13.41 14.74
N GLN A 78 19.85 12.25 14.36
CA GLN A 78 20.72 12.17 13.18
C GLN A 78 19.86 12.36 11.96
N LEU A 79 20.41 13.01 10.93
CA LEU A 79 19.79 13.08 9.61
C LEU A 79 19.44 11.66 9.15
N PRO A 80 18.24 11.43 8.63
CA PRO A 80 17.92 10.16 7.99
C PRO A 80 18.96 9.87 6.90
N LYS A 81 19.67 8.76 7.05
CA LYS A 81 20.68 8.36 6.05
C LYS A 81 19.95 7.56 4.96
N THR A 82 19.92 8.10 3.76
CA THR A 82 19.45 7.39 2.57
C THR A 82 20.63 6.85 1.78
N VAL A 83 20.58 5.57 1.43
CA VAL A 83 21.65 4.84 0.74
C VAL A 83 21.04 4.05 -0.42
N LEU A 84 21.59 4.19 -1.62
CA LEU A 84 21.25 3.32 -2.75
C LEU A 84 22.05 2.02 -2.61
N SER A 85 21.37 0.89 -2.56
CA SER A 85 22.02 -0.42 -2.44
C SER A 85 21.20 -1.49 -3.19
N GLY A 86 21.90 -2.34 -3.95
CA GLY A 86 21.24 -3.39 -4.73
C GLY A 86 20.20 -2.81 -5.70
N GLU A 87 18.95 -3.16 -5.52
CA GLU A 87 17.82 -2.77 -6.37
C GLU A 87 17.03 -1.57 -5.83
N GLY A 88 17.35 -1.06 -4.62
CA GLY A 88 16.52 -0.09 -3.94
C GLY A 88 17.26 1.05 -3.25
N MET A 89 16.48 2.02 -2.78
CA MET A 89 16.89 3.16 -1.98
C MET A 89 16.47 2.92 -0.53
N THR A 90 17.45 2.71 0.37
CA THR A 90 17.20 2.43 1.79
C THR A 90 17.37 3.68 2.63
N THR A 91 16.31 4.09 3.32
CA THR A 91 16.32 5.20 4.29
C THR A 91 16.32 4.64 5.71
N THR A 92 17.30 5.05 6.53
CA THR A 92 17.39 4.68 7.93
C THR A 92 16.41 5.52 8.76
N VAL A 93 15.48 4.85 9.43
CA VAL A 93 14.48 5.48 10.32
C VAL A 93 14.99 5.49 11.76
N SER A 94 15.54 4.36 12.22
CA SER A 94 16.01 4.21 13.61
C SER A 94 17.09 5.25 13.98
N GLY A 95 16.90 5.95 15.10
CA GLY A 95 17.79 7.01 15.55
C GLY A 95 17.70 8.33 14.79
N SER A 96 16.77 8.44 13.81
CA SER A 96 16.53 9.66 13.05
C SER A 96 15.26 10.39 13.51
N VAL A 97 15.04 11.59 13.00
CA VAL A 97 13.80 12.37 13.21
C VAL A 97 12.56 11.65 12.71
N LEU A 98 12.72 10.72 11.77
CA LEU A 98 11.63 9.94 11.20
C LEU A 98 10.95 9.02 12.21
N GLU A 99 11.65 8.59 13.28
CA GLU A 99 11.02 7.83 14.38
C GLU A 99 9.93 8.58 15.13
N LYS A 100 9.94 9.92 15.05
CA LYS A 100 9.05 10.80 15.77
C LYS A 100 7.88 11.30 14.93
N THR A 101 7.64 10.69 13.77
CA THR A 101 6.45 10.96 12.98
C THR A 101 5.21 10.37 13.66
N ALA A 102 4.05 10.98 13.48
CA ALA A 102 2.83 10.60 14.18
C ALA A 102 2.36 9.18 13.82
N ASN A 103 2.47 8.80 12.54
CA ASN A 103 2.02 7.52 12.03
C ASN A 103 2.87 7.07 10.82
N MET A 104 2.58 5.90 10.29
CA MET A 104 3.31 5.33 9.15
C MET A 104 3.08 6.10 7.85
N GLU A 105 1.91 6.67 7.64
CA GLU A 105 1.61 7.48 6.47
C GLU A 105 2.52 8.71 6.42
N GLN A 106 2.60 9.45 7.53
CA GLN A 106 3.53 10.57 7.66
C GLN A 106 5.00 10.15 7.60
N LEU A 107 5.35 8.96 8.09
CA LEU A 107 6.70 8.44 7.92
C LEU A 107 6.99 8.20 6.44
N LEU A 108 6.09 7.52 5.74
CA LEU A 108 6.25 7.19 4.32
C LEU A 108 6.26 8.44 3.43
N SER A 109 5.43 9.44 3.72
CA SER A 109 5.44 10.71 2.97
C SER A 109 6.76 11.49 3.10
N ARG A 110 7.66 11.10 4.02
CA ARG A 110 9.00 11.68 4.17
C ARG A 110 10.12 10.76 3.65
N ILE A 111 9.76 9.62 3.08
CA ILE A 111 10.71 8.75 2.40
C ILE A 111 10.85 9.25 0.96
N PRO A 112 12.08 9.46 0.45
CA PRO A 112 12.29 9.93 -0.90
C PRO A 112 11.53 9.10 -1.93
N SER A 113 10.88 9.77 -2.87
CA SER A 113 10.08 9.19 -3.96
C SER A 113 8.80 8.46 -3.50
N VAL A 114 8.33 8.65 -2.27
CA VAL A 114 7.08 8.07 -1.78
C VAL A 114 6.09 9.19 -1.46
N SER A 115 4.90 9.10 -2.03
CA SER A 115 3.73 9.89 -1.60
C SER A 115 2.81 9.00 -0.78
N ALA A 116 2.35 9.48 0.35
CA ALA A 116 1.38 8.78 1.20
C ALA A 116 0.38 9.80 1.73
N LYS A 117 -0.90 9.63 1.37
CA LYS A 117 -1.99 10.52 1.76
C LYS A 117 -3.32 9.77 1.76
N ASP A 118 -4.14 9.98 2.79
CA ASP A 118 -5.48 9.42 2.94
C ASP A 118 -5.54 7.88 2.79
N GLY A 119 -4.43 7.23 3.19
CA GLY A 119 -4.24 5.80 3.04
C GLY A 119 -3.67 5.37 1.68
N ASP A 120 -3.67 6.20 0.67
CA ASP A 120 -3.06 5.91 -0.62
C ASP A 120 -1.54 6.12 -0.56
N ILE A 121 -0.80 5.09 -0.96
CA ILE A 121 0.66 5.11 -1.00
C ILE A 121 1.09 4.89 -2.44
N GLU A 122 1.91 5.79 -2.94
CA GLU A 122 2.44 5.75 -4.28
C GLU A 122 3.96 5.92 -4.28
N VAL A 123 4.64 5.18 -5.12
CA VAL A 123 6.04 5.45 -5.48
C VAL A 123 6.03 6.30 -6.75
N PHE A 124 6.75 7.41 -6.70
CA PHE A 124 6.77 8.40 -7.78
C PHE A 124 6.99 7.75 -9.15
N GLY A 125 6.06 8.01 -10.06
CA GLY A 125 6.07 7.49 -11.42
C GLY A 125 5.83 5.99 -11.57
N ARG A 126 5.61 5.28 -10.47
CA ARG A 126 5.41 3.82 -10.46
C ARG A 126 4.05 3.40 -9.90
N GLY A 127 3.28 4.34 -9.35
CA GLY A 127 1.98 4.08 -8.75
C GLY A 127 2.07 3.31 -7.43
N THR A 128 1.01 2.57 -7.10
CA THR A 128 0.88 1.87 -5.82
C THR A 128 1.90 0.73 -5.67
N PRO A 129 2.76 0.76 -4.63
CA PRO A 129 3.77 -0.26 -4.39
C PRO A 129 3.19 -1.53 -3.73
N VAL A 130 3.86 -2.65 -3.94
CA VAL A 130 3.68 -3.81 -3.06
C VAL A 130 4.56 -3.62 -1.83
N ILE A 131 3.96 -3.70 -0.64
CA ILE A 131 4.66 -3.46 0.63
C ILE A 131 5.02 -4.78 1.29
N TYR A 132 6.27 -4.89 1.73
CA TYR A 132 6.77 -6.01 2.53
C TYR A 132 7.19 -5.52 3.92
N ILE A 133 6.78 -6.22 4.96
CA ILE A 133 7.15 -5.94 6.36
C ILE A 133 7.97 -7.14 6.86
N ASN A 134 9.25 -6.92 7.17
CA ASN A 134 10.19 -7.97 7.57
C ASN A 134 10.27 -9.15 6.58
N GLY A 135 10.26 -8.85 5.28
CA GLY A 135 10.27 -9.85 4.21
C GLY A 135 8.91 -10.47 3.89
N ARG A 136 7.89 -10.30 4.74
CA ARG A 136 6.53 -10.75 4.53
C ARG A 136 5.75 -9.73 3.73
N LYS A 137 5.05 -10.16 2.69
CA LYS A 137 4.14 -9.29 1.95
C LYS A 137 2.98 -8.81 2.84
N MET A 138 2.71 -7.53 2.81
CA MET A 138 1.54 -6.93 3.43
C MET A 138 0.27 -7.44 2.72
N GLN A 139 -0.67 -7.94 3.49
CA GLN A 139 -1.92 -8.48 2.94
C GLN A 139 -3.04 -7.44 2.89
N ASP A 140 -2.90 -6.37 3.68
CA ASP A 140 -3.93 -5.40 3.94
C ASP A 140 -3.29 -4.08 4.43
N GLN A 141 -3.81 -2.98 3.96
CA GLN A 141 -3.30 -1.63 4.24
C GLN A 141 -3.36 -1.27 5.74
N MET A 142 -4.29 -1.87 6.48
CA MET A 142 -4.38 -1.70 7.93
C MET A 142 -3.14 -2.24 8.66
N GLU A 143 -2.38 -3.18 8.06
CA GLU A 143 -1.11 -3.63 8.67
C GLU A 143 -0.10 -2.50 8.78
N LEU A 144 -0.11 -1.60 7.81
CA LEU A 144 0.77 -0.44 7.80
C LEU A 144 0.37 0.58 8.87
N GLN A 145 -0.92 0.86 8.99
CA GLN A 145 -1.45 1.78 10.01
C GLN A 145 -1.13 1.34 11.44
N ARG A 146 -0.85 0.04 11.63
CA ARG A 146 -0.49 -0.56 12.94
C ARG A 146 0.96 -0.40 13.32
N LEU A 147 1.85 -0.24 12.34
CA LEU A 147 3.27 -0.02 12.63
C LEU A 147 3.44 1.37 13.23
N GLN A 148 4.37 1.46 14.16
CA GLN A 148 4.79 2.76 14.67
C GLN A 148 6.12 3.13 14.04
N PRO A 149 6.33 4.40 13.71
CA PRO A 149 7.64 4.89 13.28
C PRO A 149 8.78 4.50 14.22
N THR A 150 8.53 4.49 15.52
CA THR A 150 9.47 4.03 16.57
C THR A 150 9.89 2.57 16.45
N ASP A 151 9.08 1.73 15.80
CA ASP A 151 9.37 0.30 15.61
C ASP A 151 10.19 0.04 14.32
N ILE A 152 10.32 1.04 13.48
CA ILE A 152 10.95 0.89 12.17
C ILE A 152 12.46 1.04 12.30
N LYS A 153 13.20 0.12 11.67
CA LYS A 153 14.65 0.18 11.52
C LYS A 153 15.02 0.95 10.26
N ASN A 154 14.51 0.52 9.12
CA ASN A 154 14.73 1.14 7.81
C ASN A 154 13.56 0.88 6.87
N ILE A 155 13.46 1.71 5.83
CA ILE A 155 12.52 1.57 4.71
C ILE A 155 13.34 1.58 3.43
N GLU A 156 13.13 0.57 2.58
CA GLU A 156 13.74 0.45 1.25
C GLU A 156 12.67 0.62 0.18
N VAL A 157 12.91 1.53 -0.75
CA VAL A 157 12.04 1.80 -1.92
C VAL A 157 12.71 1.25 -3.17
N ILE A 158 12.05 0.35 -3.87
CA ILE A 158 12.50 -0.27 -5.11
C ILE A 158 11.57 0.19 -6.22
N SER A 159 12.04 1.09 -7.05
CA SER A 159 11.25 1.66 -8.16
C SER A 159 11.17 0.72 -9.38
N ASN A 160 12.13 -0.19 -9.54
CA ASN A 160 12.16 -1.20 -10.59
C ASN A 160 12.45 -2.57 -9.97
N PRO A 161 11.41 -3.30 -9.53
CA PRO A 161 11.59 -4.62 -8.93
C PRO A 161 12.20 -5.63 -9.90
N GLY A 162 13.14 -6.46 -9.41
CA GLY A 162 13.78 -7.52 -10.19
C GLY A 162 12.85 -8.69 -10.54
N ALA A 163 13.37 -9.66 -11.30
CA ALA A 163 12.59 -10.77 -11.86
C ALA A 163 11.90 -11.69 -10.83
N ARG A 164 12.34 -11.68 -9.57
CA ARG A 164 11.72 -12.44 -8.46
C ARG A 164 10.32 -11.97 -8.07
N TYR A 165 9.95 -10.74 -8.45
CA TYR A 165 8.61 -10.22 -8.26
C TYR A 165 7.72 -10.55 -9.46
N ASP A 166 6.41 -10.57 -9.25
CA ASP A 166 5.44 -10.67 -10.33
C ASP A 166 5.60 -9.46 -11.28
N ALA A 167 5.47 -9.69 -12.59
CA ALA A 167 5.68 -8.63 -13.57
C ALA A 167 4.65 -7.48 -13.48
N SER A 168 3.52 -7.69 -12.80
CA SER A 168 2.54 -6.62 -12.50
C SER A 168 2.98 -5.69 -11.37
N VAL A 169 4.04 -6.04 -10.62
CA VAL A 169 4.56 -5.24 -9.50
C VAL A 169 5.46 -4.13 -10.04
N LYS A 170 4.94 -2.91 -10.06
CA LYS A 170 5.65 -1.72 -10.59
C LYS A 170 6.68 -1.15 -9.63
N SER A 171 6.46 -1.32 -8.33
CA SER A 171 7.36 -0.84 -7.27
C SER A 171 7.17 -1.64 -5.99
N VAL A 172 8.17 -1.63 -5.13
CA VAL A 172 8.16 -2.33 -3.85
C VAL A 172 8.65 -1.41 -2.74
N ILE A 173 7.98 -1.44 -1.59
CA ILE A 173 8.49 -0.86 -0.35
C ILE A 173 8.76 -2.00 0.64
N ARG A 174 10.00 -2.13 1.12
CA ARG A 174 10.38 -3.06 2.17
C ARG A 174 10.57 -2.32 3.48
N ILE A 175 9.75 -2.64 4.46
CA ILE A 175 9.81 -2.08 5.81
C ILE A 175 10.48 -3.11 6.71
N THR A 176 11.63 -2.75 7.29
CA THR A 176 12.31 -3.57 8.30
C THR A 176 12.07 -2.98 9.67
N THR A 177 11.50 -3.76 10.57
CA THR A 177 11.30 -3.33 11.96
C THR A 177 12.53 -3.66 12.82
N LYS A 178 12.65 -2.99 13.96
CA LYS A 178 13.61 -3.39 15.01
C LYS A 178 13.30 -4.82 15.47
N LYS A 179 14.33 -5.59 15.85
CA LYS A 179 14.10 -6.95 16.35
C LYS A 179 13.18 -6.90 17.56
N PRO A 180 12.10 -7.69 17.60
CA PRO A 180 11.23 -7.76 18.77
C PRO A 180 12.01 -8.33 19.94
N GLN A 181 11.94 -7.69 21.09
CA GLN A 181 12.54 -8.20 22.34
C GLN A 181 11.43 -8.77 23.23
N GLY A 182 11.70 -9.90 23.86
CA GLY A 182 10.86 -10.51 24.89
C GLY A 182 9.98 -11.66 24.44
N GLU A 183 9.60 -12.48 25.40
CA GLU A 183 8.62 -13.57 25.34
C GLU A 183 7.37 -13.17 26.13
N GLY A 184 6.31 -13.97 26.00
CA GLY A 184 5.05 -13.77 26.71
C GLY A 184 3.99 -13.08 25.89
N PHE A 185 3.04 -12.48 26.57
CA PHE A 185 1.89 -11.82 25.97
C PHE A 185 2.17 -10.32 25.71
N SER A 186 1.72 -9.84 24.59
CA SER A 186 1.72 -8.43 24.23
C SER A 186 0.41 -8.03 23.54
N PHE A 187 -0.01 -6.79 23.68
CA PHE A 187 -1.15 -6.26 22.93
C PHE A 187 -0.99 -4.79 22.58
N ASP A 188 -1.76 -4.39 21.61
CA ASP A 188 -1.83 -3.04 21.06
C ASP A 188 -3.29 -2.76 20.71
N ASN A 189 -3.80 -1.63 21.18
CA ASN A 189 -5.16 -1.17 20.91
C ASN A 189 -5.10 0.25 20.35
N SER A 190 -5.84 0.52 19.28
CA SER A 190 -5.91 1.84 18.67
C SER A 190 -7.35 2.19 18.30
N THR A 191 -7.77 3.37 18.74
CA THR A 191 -9.08 3.96 18.52
C THR A 191 -8.92 5.27 17.77
N SER A 192 -9.73 5.52 16.73
CA SER A 192 -9.73 6.78 16.00
C SER A 192 -11.14 7.27 15.72
N PHE A 193 -11.34 8.56 15.89
CA PHE A 193 -12.56 9.29 15.56
C PHE A 193 -12.25 10.29 14.45
N VAL A 194 -13.06 10.29 13.39
CA VAL A 194 -12.93 11.22 12.27
C VAL A 194 -14.23 12.01 12.15
N ILE A 195 -14.11 13.32 12.07
CA ILE A 195 -15.23 14.23 11.77
C ILE A 195 -14.86 14.99 10.50
N ASN A 196 -15.70 14.89 9.48
CA ASN A 196 -15.52 15.62 8.24
C ASN A 196 -16.24 17.00 8.27
N GLU A 197 -16.03 17.80 7.23
CA GLU A 197 -16.63 19.13 7.05
C GLU A 197 -18.16 19.12 7.17
N ASP A 198 -18.83 18.07 6.66
CA ASP A 198 -20.29 17.88 6.75
C ASP A 198 -20.74 17.38 8.14
N LYS A 199 -19.86 17.39 9.14
CA LYS A 199 -20.11 16.91 10.51
C LYS A 199 -20.52 15.43 10.58
N ARG A 200 -20.17 14.62 9.57
CA ARG A 200 -20.34 13.17 9.59
C ARG A 200 -19.22 12.55 10.39
N MET A 201 -19.55 11.59 11.24
CA MET A 201 -18.59 10.91 12.11
C MET A 201 -18.29 9.51 11.60
N SER A 202 -17.02 9.17 11.59
CA SER A 202 -16.52 7.82 11.36
C SER A 202 -15.71 7.36 12.58
N TYR A 203 -15.77 6.06 12.87
CA TYR A 203 -15.14 5.45 14.02
C TYR A 203 -14.35 4.21 13.59
N TYR A 204 -13.14 4.08 14.10
CA TYR A 204 -12.22 2.98 13.78
C TYR A 204 -11.66 2.40 15.08
N GLU A 205 -11.68 1.08 15.20
CA GLU A 205 -11.16 0.35 16.33
C GLU A 205 -10.27 -0.79 15.88
N SER A 206 -9.10 -0.96 16.47
CA SER A 206 -8.23 -2.10 16.21
C SER A 206 -7.59 -2.66 17.47
N PHE A 207 -7.55 -3.98 17.55
CA PHE A 207 -6.91 -4.72 18.62
C PHE A 207 -5.99 -5.78 18.05
N ARG A 208 -4.75 -5.83 18.52
CA ARG A 208 -3.78 -6.88 18.22
C ARG A 208 -3.32 -7.52 19.51
N GLY A 209 -3.36 -8.86 19.57
CA GLY A 209 -2.74 -9.67 20.60
C GLY A 209 -1.64 -10.54 19.97
N ASN A 210 -0.55 -10.74 20.67
CA ASN A 210 0.51 -11.67 20.29
C ASN A 210 1.00 -12.42 21.52
N TYR A 211 1.20 -13.72 21.38
CA TYR A 211 1.83 -14.57 22.39
C TYR A 211 3.02 -15.30 21.79
N ARG A 212 4.15 -15.23 22.47
CA ARG A 212 5.40 -15.87 22.05
C ARG A 212 6.02 -16.68 23.17
N LYS A 213 6.46 -17.90 22.84
CA LYS A 213 7.27 -18.73 23.74
C LYS A 213 8.22 -19.61 22.92
N GLY A 214 9.53 -19.42 23.10
CA GLY A 214 10.54 -20.12 22.30
C GLY A 214 10.35 -19.90 20.78
N GLY A 215 10.29 -20.98 20.03
CA GLY A 215 10.03 -20.95 18.57
C GLY A 215 8.58 -20.62 18.19
N PHE A 216 7.63 -20.79 19.10
CA PHE A 216 6.20 -20.60 18.82
C PHE A 216 5.78 -19.14 18.92
N ASP A 217 5.01 -18.68 17.93
CA ASP A 217 4.43 -17.33 17.85
C ASP A 217 3.01 -17.42 17.31
N ILE A 218 2.04 -16.90 18.03
CA ILE A 218 0.65 -16.77 17.60
C ILE A 218 0.22 -15.31 17.74
N ALA A 219 -0.37 -14.76 16.69
CA ALA A 219 -0.82 -13.36 16.67
C ALA A 219 -2.25 -13.28 16.12
N GLY A 220 -3.13 -12.64 16.90
CA GLY A 220 -4.49 -12.29 16.50
C GLY A 220 -4.62 -10.80 16.19
N PHE A 221 -5.48 -10.48 15.24
CA PHE A 221 -5.83 -9.10 14.90
C PHE A 221 -7.32 -8.99 14.63
N LEU A 222 -7.95 -8.01 15.27
CA LEU A 222 -9.34 -7.64 15.06
C LEU A 222 -9.40 -6.16 14.68
N TYR A 223 -10.27 -5.84 13.74
CA TYR A 223 -10.55 -4.47 13.33
C TYR A 223 -12.03 -4.30 13.02
N GLY A 224 -12.55 -3.13 13.35
CA GLY A 224 -13.88 -2.70 13.00
C GLY A 224 -13.87 -1.23 12.60
N ALA A 225 -14.59 -0.89 11.53
CA ALA A 225 -14.83 0.48 11.15
C ALA A 225 -16.31 0.71 10.89
N TYR A 226 -16.80 1.83 11.39
CA TYR A 226 -18.05 2.45 10.98
C TYR A 226 -17.69 3.73 10.24
N THR A 227 -18.07 3.83 8.96
CA THR A 227 -17.80 5.03 8.18
C THR A 227 -19.09 5.64 7.65
N HIS A 228 -19.20 6.96 7.80
CA HIS A 228 -20.28 7.76 7.24
C HIS A 228 -19.65 8.84 6.36
N GLN A 229 -19.78 8.66 5.03
CA GLN A 229 -19.09 9.48 4.05
C GLN A 229 -20.09 10.06 3.04
N PRO A 230 -20.14 11.39 2.87
CA PRO A 230 -20.81 12.02 1.74
C PRO A 230 -19.95 11.85 0.48
N ASP A 231 -20.59 11.80 -0.69
CA ASP A 231 -19.95 11.76 -1.99
C ASP A 231 -20.71 12.69 -2.94
N ASN A 232 -20.28 13.95 -3.00
CA ASN A 232 -20.92 15.00 -3.79
C ASN A 232 -20.10 15.25 -5.06
N LYS A 233 -20.73 15.12 -6.24
CA LYS A 233 -20.07 15.28 -7.55
C LYS A 233 -20.87 16.20 -8.45
N ARG A 234 -20.14 16.92 -9.32
CA ARG A 234 -20.71 17.54 -10.52
C ARG A 234 -20.00 16.98 -11.73
N ILE A 235 -20.76 16.55 -12.71
CA ILE A 235 -20.26 15.98 -13.95
C ILE A 235 -20.86 16.77 -15.10
N GLN A 236 -20.00 17.25 -16.00
CA GLN A 236 -20.42 17.84 -17.26
C GLN A 236 -19.90 16.92 -18.37
N GLN A 237 -20.80 16.32 -19.11
CA GLN A 237 -20.44 15.47 -20.23
C GLN A 237 -20.88 16.13 -21.53
N TYR A 238 -19.92 16.38 -22.40
CA TYR A 238 -20.15 16.88 -23.75
C TYR A 238 -19.97 15.74 -24.73
N THR A 239 -20.88 15.66 -25.70
CA THR A 239 -20.77 14.78 -26.88
C THR A 239 -20.84 15.66 -28.12
N TYR A 240 -19.75 15.66 -28.90
CA TYR A 240 -19.62 16.46 -30.13
C TYR A 240 -19.87 15.54 -31.31
N THR A 241 -21.00 15.78 -32.00
CA THR A 241 -21.34 15.18 -33.30
C THR A 241 -21.48 16.33 -34.32
N SER A 242 -22.40 16.25 -35.28
CA SER A 242 -22.85 17.45 -36.05
C SER A 242 -23.44 18.54 -35.14
N ASN A 243 -23.91 18.16 -33.96
CA ASN A 243 -24.48 19.00 -32.92
C ASN A 243 -23.77 18.74 -31.61
N THR A 244 -23.92 19.65 -30.63
CA THR A 244 -23.34 19.51 -29.29
C THR A 244 -24.42 19.11 -28.29
N TRP A 245 -24.20 17.97 -27.62
CA TRP A 245 -24.96 17.54 -26.47
C TRP A 245 -24.18 17.84 -25.20
N LEU A 246 -24.84 18.47 -24.21
CA LEU A 246 -24.30 18.70 -22.89
C LEU A 246 -25.23 18.10 -21.84
N GLN A 247 -24.74 17.16 -21.03
CA GLN A 247 -25.38 16.72 -19.81
C GLN A 247 -24.66 17.31 -18.61
N ASN A 248 -25.39 18.07 -17.80
CA ASN A 248 -24.87 18.70 -16.57
C ASN A 248 -25.52 18.03 -15.37
N THR A 249 -24.76 17.17 -14.69
CA THR A 249 -25.26 16.29 -13.63
C THR A 249 -24.70 16.68 -12.28
N LYS A 250 -25.58 16.83 -11.29
CA LYS A 250 -25.24 16.96 -9.87
C LYS A 250 -25.61 15.67 -9.16
N ILE A 251 -24.68 15.06 -8.46
CA ILE A 251 -24.86 13.85 -7.67
C ILE A 251 -24.58 14.19 -6.21
N THR A 252 -25.51 13.83 -5.32
CA THR A 252 -25.35 13.93 -3.88
C THR A 252 -25.59 12.55 -3.30
N GLN A 253 -24.59 11.94 -2.70
CA GLN A 253 -24.67 10.57 -2.17
C GLN A 253 -24.15 10.49 -0.75
N GLU A 254 -24.69 9.57 0.02
CA GLU A 254 -24.22 9.22 1.36
C GLU A 254 -24.02 7.72 1.47
N TYR A 255 -22.90 7.33 2.06
CA TYR A 255 -22.55 5.93 2.30
C TYR A 255 -22.33 5.66 3.77
N ILE A 256 -23.06 4.67 4.30
CA ILE A 256 -22.83 4.12 5.65
C ILE A 256 -22.28 2.71 5.49
N ASN A 257 -21.06 2.49 5.95
CA ASN A 257 -20.36 1.22 5.79
C ASN A 257 -19.93 0.66 7.15
N LEU A 258 -19.91 -0.67 7.23
CA LEU A 258 -19.35 -1.44 8.34
C LEU A 258 -18.28 -2.40 7.80
N ASN A 259 -17.10 -2.36 8.38
CA ASN A 259 -15.95 -3.12 7.91
C ASN A 259 -15.32 -3.93 9.04
N PRO A 260 -15.90 -5.09 9.44
CA PRO A 260 -15.22 -6.02 10.34
C PRO A 260 -14.12 -6.80 9.61
N TYR A 261 -12.99 -6.94 10.27
CA TYR A 261 -11.85 -7.74 9.81
C TYR A 261 -11.26 -8.53 10.97
N ALA A 262 -10.86 -9.76 10.68
CA ALA A 262 -10.17 -10.61 11.64
C ALA A 262 -9.02 -11.37 10.95
N ARG A 263 -7.89 -11.54 11.64
CA ARG A 263 -6.78 -12.37 11.19
C ARG A 263 -6.16 -13.13 12.36
N LEU A 264 -5.79 -14.38 12.09
CA LEU A 264 -4.99 -15.23 12.96
C LEU A 264 -3.75 -15.70 12.21
N ASN A 265 -2.58 -15.53 12.79
CA ASN A 265 -1.31 -16.04 12.29
C ASN A 265 -0.73 -16.98 13.34
N ALA A 266 -0.18 -18.10 12.91
CA ALA A 266 0.61 -18.99 13.74
C ALA A 266 1.90 -19.32 13.01
N SER A 267 3.03 -19.34 13.73
CA SER A 267 4.31 -19.72 13.17
C SER A 267 5.16 -20.46 14.20
N TYR A 268 6.04 -21.31 13.70
CA TYR A 268 7.02 -22.03 14.50
C TYR A 268 8.40 -21.88 13.87
N MET A 269 9.36 -21.40 14.63
CA MET A 269 10.77 -21.33 14.24
C MET A 269 11.48 -22.54 14.84
N PHE A 270 12.00 -23.42 13.98
CA PHE A 270 12.81 -24.56 14.41
C PHE A 270 14.18 -24.09 14.90
N ASP A 271 14.71 -23.07 14.22
CA ASP A 271 15.96 -22.38 14.51
C ASP A 271 15.88 -20.93 13.95
N ASP A 272 17.00 -20.19 13.95
CA ASP A 272 17.04 -18.79 13.47
C ASP A 272 16.80 -18.66 11.96
N GLU A 273 17.05 -19.73 11.18
CA GLU A 273 16.93 -19.72 9.72
C GLU A 273 15.63 -20.39 9.24
N ASN A 274 15.12 -21.42 9.94
CA ASN A 274 14.02 -22.28 9.51
C ASN A 274 12.70 -21.97 10.23
N SER A 275 11.65 -21.71 9.47
CA SER A 275 10.33 -21.34 9.98
C SER A 275 9.21 -21.87 9.10
N ILE A 276 8.15 -22.38 9.72
CA ILE A 276 6.87 -22.75 9.09
C ILE A 276 5.76 -21.91 9.70
N GLY A 277 4.72 -21.64 8.96
CA GLY A 277 3.56 -20.98 9.53
C GLY A 277 2.35 -20.98 8.61
N ALA A 278 1.22 -20.60 9.20
CA ALA A 278 -0.05 -20.45 8.52
C ALA A 278 -0.75 -19.18 8.98
N SER A 279 -1.56 -18.61 8.11
CA SER A 279 -2.44 -17.49 8.44
C SER A 279 -3.82 -17.69 7.83
N PHE A 280 -4.83 -17.17 8.52
CA PHE A 280 -6.18 -17.07 8.00
C PHE A 280 -6.71 -15.69 8.29
N SER A 281 -7.34 -15.05 7.29
CA SER A 281 -8.02 -13.77 7.46
C SER A 281 -9.42 -13.77 6.84
N TYR A 282 -10.30 -13.05 7.49
CA TYR A 282 -11.64 -12.71 7.05
C TYR A 282 -11.79 -11.20 6.98
N ASP A 283 -12.23 -10.68 5.83
CA ASP A 283 -12.51 -9.28 5.59
C ASP A 283 -13.94 -9.15 5.07
N ARG A 284 -14.71 -8.24 5.64
CA ARG A 284 -16.05 -7.93 5.16
C ARG A 284 -16.22 -6.42 5.07
N TYR A 285 -16.65 -5.96 3.93
CA TYR A 285 -17.11 -4.60 3.69
C TYR A 285 -18.61 -4.65 3.44
N ALA A 286 -19.41 -4.07 4.33
CA ALA A 286 -20.86 -4.04 4.20
C ALA A 286 -21.34 -2.59 4.07
N ARG A 287 -21.82 -2.22 2.87
CA ARG A 287 -22.57 -1.00 2.65
C ARG A 287 -24.00 -1.20 3.14
N LYS A 288 -24.31 -0.67 4.31
CA LYS A 288 -25.65 -0.75 4.88
C LYS A 288 -26.61 0.19 4.17
N GLU A 289 -26.15 1.41 3.90
CA GLU A 289 -26.89 2.42 3.19
C GLU A 289 -25.99 3.06 2.13
N GLY A 290 -26.49 3.14 0.90
CA GLY A 290 -25.94 3.92 -0.19
C GLY A 290 -27.14 4.61 -0.81
N ARG A 291 -27.44 5.84 -0.40
CA ARG A 291 -28.54 6.66 -0.93
C ARG A 291 -27.94 7.80 -1.71
N GLY A 292 -28.55 8.11 -2.85
CA GLY A 292 -28.10 9.21 -3.67
C GLY A 292 -29.21 9.85 -4.45
N LEU A 293 -29.08 11.15 -4.66
CA LEU A 293 -29.92 11.95 -5.54
C LEU A 293 -29.08 12.43 -6.70
N GLN A 294 -29.53 12.17 -7.90
CA GLN A 294 -28.97 12.69 -9.13
C GLN A 294 -29.93 13.68 -9.76
N GLN A 295 -29.43 14.84 -10.15
CA GLN A 295 -30.16 15.82 -10.92
C GLN A 295 -29.37 16.13 -12.18
N ALA A 296 -29.97 15.97 -13.35
CA ALA A 296 -29.32 16.26 -14.62
C ALA A 296 -30.14 17.22 -15.48
N LEU A 297 -29.43 18.12 -16.16
CA LEU A 297 -29.96 19.03 -17.18
C LEU A 297 -29.28 18.67 -18.49
N SER A 298 -30.08 18.33 -19.49
CA SER A 298 -29.61 17.94 -20.82
C SER A 298 -29.90 19.06 -21.83
N TYR A 299 -28.84 19.47 -22.53
CA TYR A 299 -28.91 20.56 -23.52
C TYR A 299 -28.54 20.03 -24.89
N TYR A 300 -29.24 20.52 -25.90
CA TYR A 300 -28.94 20.32 -27.31
C TYR A 300 -28.64 21.68 -27.95
N ASN A 301 -27.44 21.88 -28.48
CA ASN A 301 -26.96 23.18 -28.99
C ASN A 301 -27.30 24.35 -28.04
N ASP A 302 -26.96 24.19 -26.76
CA ASP A 302 -27.19 25.16 -25.68
C ASP A 302 -28.67 25.38 -25.27
N GLN A 303 -29.64 24.69 -25.89
CA GLN A 303 -31.03 24.72 -25.50
C GLN A 303 -31.35 23.57 -24.54
N LEU A 304 -32.02 23.87 -23.40
CA LEU A 304 -32.45 22.87 -22.45
C LEU A 304 -33.59 22.03 -23.06
N VAL A 305 -33.36 20.73 -23.20
CA VAL A 305 -34.34 19.78 -23.81
C VAL A 305 -34.93 18.83 -22.78
N GLU A 306 -34.22 18.52 -21.71
CA GLU A 306 -34.68 17.59 -20.68
C GLU A 306 -34.13 17.95 -19.30
N THR A 307 -34.95 17.68 -18.28
CA THR A 307 -34.56 17.70 -16.86
C THR A 307 -34.84 16.34 -16.25
N SER A 308 -33.88 15.75 -15.58
CA SER A 308 -34.07 14.47 -14.90
C SER A 308 -33.69 14.55 -13.43
N CYS A 309 -34.42 13.77 -12.63
CA CYS A 309 -34.15 13.56 -11.22
C CYS A 309 -34.15 12.05 -10.94
N GLY A 310 -33.06 11.53 -10.42
CA GLY A 310 -32.90 10.10 -10.08
C GLY A 310 -32.66 9.91 -8.59
N ASP A 311 -33.36 8.97 -7.99
CA ASP A 311 -33.19 8.54 -6.61
C ASP A 311 -32.56 7.15 -6.60
N TYR A 312 -31.45 6.98 -5.88
CA TYR A 312 -30.62 5.78 -5.89
C TYR A 312 -30.55 5.16 -4.52
N PHE A 313 -30.71 3.84 -4.47
CA PHE A 313 -30.47 3.06 -3.27
C PHE A 313 -29.60 1.84 -3.61
N SER A 314 -28.39 1.74 -3.02
CA SER A 314 -27.44 0.69 -3.37
C SER A 314 -26.80 0.03 -2.15
N PRO A 315 -27.52 -0.88 -1.45
CA PRO A 315 -26.93 -1.73 -0.42
C PRO A 315 -26.10 -2.84 -1.04
N GLY A 316 -25.04 -3.26 -0.35
CA GLY A 316 -24.22 -4.34 -0.83
C GLY A 316 -23.20 -4.80 0.19
N HIS A 317 -22.54 -5.91 -0.10
CA HIS A 317 -21.42 -6.37 0.73
C HIS A 317 -20.41 -7.16 -0.08
N THR A 318 -19.18 -7.01 0.31
CA THR A 318 -18.04 -7.80 -0.15
C THR A 318 -17.54 -8.64 1.01
N SER A 319 -17.16 -9.89 0.76
CA SER A 319 -16.50 -10.76 1.74
C SER A 319 -15.28 -11.40 1.11
N LYS A 320 -14.18 -11.48 1.85
CA LYS A 320 -12.92 -12.08 1.42
C LYS A 320 -12.40 -13.03 2.49
N TYR A 321 -11.89 -14.17 2.05
CA TYR A 321 -11.18 -15.13 2.89
C TYR A 321 -9.82 -15.39 2.27
N LEU A 322 -8.77 -15.30 3.07
CA LEU A 322 -7.42 -15.64 2.63
C LEU A 322 -6.81 -16.61 3.63
N ALA A 323 -6.39 -17.77 3.15
CA ALA A 323 -5.56 -18.71 3.87
C ALA A 323 -4.18 -18.76 3.20
N ASN A 324 -3.12 -18.68 3.97
CA ASN A 324 -1.75 -18.83 3.52
C ASN A 324 -1.03 -19.87 4.37
N ALA A 325 -0.17 -20.67 3.75
CA ALA A 325 0.82 -21.49 4.43
C ALA A 325 2.19 -21.26 3.79
N TYR A 326 3.24 -21.27 4.61
CA TYR A 326 4.59 -21.03 4.13
C TYR A 326 5.62 -21.92 4.82
N TYR A 327 6.75 -22.15 4.12
CA TYR A 327 8.02 -22.57 4.67
C TYR A 327 9.11 -21.63 4.18
N VAL A 328 9.87 -21.07 5.11
CA VAL A 328 11.07 -20.28 4.80
C VAL A 328 12.21 -20.90 5.57
N GLY A 329 13.29 -21.27 4.87
CA GLY A 329 14.38 -21.94 5.54
C GLY A 329 15.64 -22.03 4.71
N LYS A 330 16.65 -22.69 5.29
CA LYS A 330 17.96 -22.92 4.69
C LYS A 330 18.42 -24.34 4.97
N ILE A 331 18.83 -25.05 3.92
CA ILE A 331 19.39 -26.40 3.98
C ILE A 331 20.78 -26.32 3.39
N GLY A 332 21.82 -26.34 4.23
CA GLY A 332 23.20 -26.08 3.80
C GLY A 332 23.32 -24.67 3.22
N ALA A 333 23.73 -24.55 1.96
CA ALA A 333 23.81 -23.27 1.24
C ALA A 333 22.50 -22.84 0.54
N LEU A 334 21.54 -23.77 0.41
CA LEU A 334 20.28 -23.54 -0.31
C LEU A 334 19.28 -22.82 0.60
N LYS A 335 18.86 -21.62 0.20
CA LYS A 335 17.73 -20.88 0.78
C LYS A 335 16.44 -21.30 0.08
N ILE A 336 15.38 -21.53 0.82
CA ILE A 336 14.07 -21.96 0.34
C ILE A 336 13.01 -20.99 0.85
N ASP A 337 12.16 -20.49 -0.03
CA ASP A 337 10.94 -19.73 0.29
C ASP A 337 9.78 -20.34 -0.49
N PHE A 338 8.91 -21.08 0.21
CA PHE A 338 7.70 -21.67 -0.35
C PHE A 338 6.47 -21.06 0.26
N ASN A 339 5.52 -20.68 -0.57
CA ASN A 339 4.24 -20.12 -0.16
C ASN A 339 3.10 -20.74 -0.97
N THR A 340 1.97 -20.98 -0.30
CA THR A 340 0.71 -21.36 -0.97
C THR A 340 -0.44 -20.60 -0.37
N ASP A 341 -1.33 -20.09 -1.25
CA ASP A 341 -2.47 -19.27 -0.88
C ASP A 341 -3.76 -19.86 -1.45
N TYR A 342 -4.80 -19.84 -0.64
CA TYR A 342 -6.18 -19.95 -1.09
C TYR A 342 -6.89 -18.63 -0.82
N TYR A 343 -7.46 -18.04 -1.86
CA TYR A 343 -8.19 -16.77 -1.75
C TYR A 343 -9.58 -16.92 -2.33
N TRP A 344 -10.58 -16.54 -1.54
CA TRP A 344 -11.97 -16.45 -1.97
C TRP A 344 -12.47 -15.02 -1.81
N TYR A 345 -13.15 -14.52 -2.84
CA TYR A 345 -13.71 -13.17 -2.89
C TYR A 345 -15.15 -13.26 -3.41
N GLY A 346 -16.10 -12.70 -2.68
CA GLY A 346 -17.49 -12.58 -3.09
C GLY A 346 -18.00 -11.16 -2.91
N ASP A 347 -18.68 -10.63 -3.94
CA ASP A 347 -19.30 -9.30 -3.95
C ASP A 347 -20.75 -9.43 -4.38
N LYS A 348 -21.67 -8.89 -3.56
CA LYS A 348 -23.09 -8.82 -3.86
C LYS A 348 -23.54 -7.39 -3.71
N ASN A 349 -24.14 -6.85 -4.77
CA ASN A 349 -24.65 -5.50 -4.82
C ASN A 349 -26.06 -5.48 -5.40
N ARG A 350 -26.93 -4.70 -4.81
CA ARG A 350 -28.24 -4.36 -5.37
C ARG A 350 -28.27 -2.87 -5.61
N MET A 351 -28.97 -2.44 -6.64
CA MET A 351 -29.15 -1.03 -6.93
C MET A 351 -30.59 -0.84 -7.42
N THR A 352 -31.34 0.00 -6.74
CA THR A 352 -32.65 0.48 -7.16
C THR A 352 -32.48 1.92 -7.62
N ILE A 353 -32.93 2.21 -8.83
CA ILE A 353 -32.92 3.54 -9.44
C ILE A 353 -34.35 3.91 -9.75
N LYS A 354 -34.80 5.07 -9.27
CA LYS A 354 -36.09 5.67 -9.63
C LYS A 354 -35.81 6.99 -10.33
N GLU A 355 -36.27 7.13 -11.56
CA GLU A 355 -35.99 8.32 -12.36
C GLU A 355 -37.29 8.98 -12.81
N SER A 356 -37.29 10.31 -12.76
CA SER A 356 -38.36 11.17 -13.30
C SER A 356 -37.73 12.11 -14.32
N VAL A 357 -38.21 12.06 -15.54
CA VAL A 357 -37.72 12.87 -16.66
C VAL A 357 -38.81 13.76 -17.18
N THR A 358 -38.51 15.05 -17.32
CA THR A 358 -39.39 16.06 -17.89
C THR A 358 -38.79 16.55 -19.19
N GLY A 359 -39.46 16.29 -20.32
CA GLY A 359 -39.07 16.75 -21.63
C GLY A 359 -39.56 18.18 -21.94
N GLU A 360 -39.30 18.67 -23.15
CA GLU A 360 -39.75 19.99 -23.64
C GLU A 360 -41.26 20.18 -23.61
N ASP A 361 -42.03 19.10 -23.73
CA ASP A 361 -43.49 19.07 -23.66
C ASP A 361 -44.06 19.15 -22.23
N ASN A 362 -43.19 19.31 -21.22
CA ASN A 362 -43.48 19.29 -19.79
C ASN A 362 -44.16 17.97 -19.29
N GLN A 363 -44.14 16.90 -20.10
CA GLN A 363 -44.59 15.61 -19.66
C GLN A 363 -43.56 14.91 -18.77
N ILE A 364 -44.01 14.36 -17.65
CA ILE A 364 -43.15 13.63 -16.71
C ILE A 364 -43.24 12.15 -17.03
N LYS A 365 -42.10 11.54 -17.34
CA LYS A 365 -41.94 10.08 -17.50
C LYS A 365 -41.22 9.54 -16.27
N ASN A 366 -41.85 8.61 -15.57
CA ASN A 366 -41.27 7.93 -14.44
C ASN A 366 -40.82 6.53 -14.85
N SER A 367 -39.65 6.13 -14.38
CA SER A 367 -39.09 4.79 -14.56
C SER A 367 -38.50 4.28 -13.27
N GLN A 368 -38.43 2.97 -13.13
CA GLN A 368 -37.69 2.30 -12.07
C GLN A 368 -36.92 1.13 -12.66
N ALA A 369 -35.68 0.97 -12.22
CA ALA A 369 -34.85 -0.18 -12.56
C ALA A 369 -34.23 -0.77 -11.28
N ASP A 370 -34.32 -2.09 -11.13
CA ASP A 370 -33.72 -2.83 -10.02
C ASP A 370 -32.66 -3.77 -10.59
N SER A 371 -31.39 -3.53 -10.25
CA SER A 371 -30.29 -4.38 -10.68
C SER A 371 -29.68 -5.18 -9.51
N TYR A 372 -29.19 -6.36 -9.83
CA TYR A 372 -28.48 -7.23 -8.91
C TYR A 372 -27.20 -7.77 -9.52
N ARG A 373 -26.09 -7.62 -8.83
CA ARG A 373 -24.78 -8.16 -9.20
C ARG A 373 -24.27 -9.12 -8.13
N ASN A 374 -23.74 -10.27 -8.55
CA ASN A 374 -23.15 -11.27 -7.67
C ASN A 374 -21.88 -11.83 -8.32
N ASN A 375 -20.74 -11.46 -7.75
CA ASN A 375 -19.42 -11.96 -8.16
C ASN A 375 -18.94 -12.99 -7.16
N ARG A 376 -18.34 -14.08 -7.64
CA ARG A 376 -17.68 -15.10 -6.82
C ARG A 376 -16.37 -15.50 -7.49
N ASN A 377 -15.30 -15.44 -6.75
CA ASN A 377 -13.96 -15.77 -7.22
C ASN A 377 -13.30 -16.73 -6.24
N SER A 378 -12.59 -17.71 -6.78
CA SER A 378 -11.73 -18.62 -6.00
C SER A 378 -10.38 -18.76 -6.70
N LEU A 379 -9.31 -18.57 -5.95
CA LEU A 379 -7.93 -18.62 -6.44
C LEU A 379 -7.11 -19.56 -5.53
N VAL A 380 -6.35 -20.44 -6.16
CA VAL A 380 -5.25 -21.18 -5.54
C VAL A 380 -3.96 -20.75 -6.21
N ALA A 381 -2.93 -20.46 -5.43
CA ALA A 381 -1.63 -20.10 -5.95
C ALA A 381 -0.50 -20.66 -5.10
N SER A 382 0.60 -21.09 -5.75
CA SER A 382 1.79 -21.61 -5.06
C SER A 382 3.04 -21.01 -5.71
N LYS A 383 4.00 -20.59 -4.87
CA LYS A 383 5.27 -19.97 -5.28
C LYS A 383 6.41 -20.64 -4.55
N LEU A 384 7.48 -20.99 -5.30
CA LEU A 384 8.72 -21.49 -4.78
C LEU A 384 9.88 -20.63 -5.26
N VAL A 385 10.73 -20.19 -4.34
CA VAL A 385 12.00 -19.48 -4.63
C VAL A 385 13.14 -20.23 -3.97
N LEU A 386 14.18 -20.52 -4.76
CA LEU A 386 15.41 -21.16 -4.33
C LEU A 386 16.57 -20.19 -4.53
N GLY A 387 17.35 -19.95 -3.47
CA GLY A 387 18.52 -19.07 -3.49
C GLY A 387 19.76 -19.80 -3.07
N PHE A 388 20.89 -19.59 -3.76
CA PHE A 388 22.17 -20.18 -3.40
C PHE A 388 23.35 -19.33 -3.88
N PRO A 389 24.49 -19.37 -3.18
CA PRO A 389 25.69 -18.66 -3.60
C PRO A 389 26.26 -19.28 -4.87
N LEU A 390 26.59 -18.46 -5.87
CA LEU A 390 27.20 -18.87 -7.14
C LEU A 390 28.23 -17.82 -7.59
N PHE A 391 29.48 -18.25 -7.92
CA PHE A 391 30.53 -17.38 -8.45
C PHE A 391 30.73 -16.06 -7.69
N LYS A 392 30.79 -16.09 -6.34
CA LYS A 392 30.89 -14.92 -5.45
C LYS A 392 29.67 -13.97 -5.55
N GLY A 393 28.55 -14.42 -6.08
CA GLY A 393 27.27 -13.74 -6.13
C GLY A 393 26.18 -14.61 -5.50
N GLU A 394 24.94 -14.17 -5.59
CA GLU A 394 23.74 -14.90 -5.16
C GLU A 394 22.84 -15.13 -6.37
N LEU A 395 22.54 -16.39 -6.66
CA LEU A 395 21.58 -16.81 -7.68
C LEU A 395 20.26 -17.16 -7.01
N SER A 396 19.16 -16.61 -7.51
CA SER A 396 17.80 -16.97 -7.15
C SER A 396 17.07 -17.51 -8.38
N VAL A 397 16.44 -18.67 -8.24
CA VAL A 397 15.57 -19.23 -9.27
C VAL A 397 14.22 -19.54 -8.64
N GLY A 398 13.14 -19.41 -9.39
CA GLY A 398 11.84 -19.70 -8.82
C GLY A 398 10.75 -19.82 -9.86
N GLY A 399 9.59 -20.27 -9.38
CA GLY A 399 8.39 -20.41 -10.18
C GLY A 399 7.13 -20.16 -9.36
N GLU A 400 6.07 -19.83 -10.05
CA GLU A 400 4.75 -19.61 -9.47
C GLU A 400 3.68 -20.17 -10.41
N TYR A 401 2.71 -20.87 -9.82
CA TYR A 401 1.51 -21.33 -10.50
C TYR A 401 0.28 -20.81 -9.77
N SER A 402 -0.71 -20.32 -10.52
CA SER A 402 -1.99 -19.91 -9.95
C SER A 402 -3.14 -20.30 -10.87
N SER A 403 -4.29 -20.62 -10.25
CA SER A 403 -5.52 -20.98 -10.95
C SER A 403 -6.71 -20.27 -10.32
N LEU A 404 -7.42 -19.51 -11.13
CA LEU A 404 -8.59 -18.73 -10.80
C LEU A 404 -9.84 -19.31 -11.46
N ASN A 405 -10.94 -19.31 -10.71
CA ASN A 405 -12.29 -19.51 -11.21
C ASN A 405 -13.17 -18.36 -10.73
N ARG A 406 -13.74 -17.60 -11.67
CA ARG A 406 -14.64 -16.47 -11.43
C ARG A 406 -15.99 -16.74 -12.04
N ARG A 407 -17.06 -16.37 -11.33
CA ARG A 407 -18.42 -16.28 -11.85
C ARG A 407 -19.02 -14.92 -11.53
N MET A 408 -19.69 -14.33 -12.50
CA MET A 408 -20.43 -13.08 -12.37
C MET A 408 -21.84 -13.27 -12.91
N LEU A 409 -22.83 -12.88 -12.09
CA LEU A 409 -24.22 -12.76 -12.50
C LEU A 409 -24.62 -11.29 -12.38
N TYR A 410 -25.17 -10.74 -13.45
CA TYR A 410 -25.85 -9.44 -13.47
C TYR A 410 -27.26 -9.60 -14.01
N THR A 411 -28.24 -9.07 -13.29
CA THR A 411 -29.64 -9.04 -13.72
C THR A 411 -30.23 -7.67 -13.46
N ILE A 412 -31.14 -7.24 -14.34
CA ILE A 412 -31.84 -5.95 -14.22
C ILE A 412 -33.33 -6.11 -14.60
N VAL A 413 -34.21 -5.49 -13.84
CA VAL A 413 -35.66 -5.52 -14.08
C VAL A 413 -36.21 -4.09 -14.02
N PRO A 414 -36.92 -3.61 -15.07
CA PRO A 414 -37.09 -4.24 -16.38
C PRO A 414 -35.76 -4.44 -17.10
N GLU A 415 -35.70 -5.32 -18.08
CA GLU A 415 -34.47 -5.64 -18.84
C GLU A 415 -34.13 -4.52 -19.82
N VAL A 416 -33.62 -3.40 -19.26
CA VAL A 416 -33.14 -2.23 -20.05
C VAL A 416 -31.76 -2.49 -20.67
N THR A 417 -31.01 -3.44 -20.13
CA THR A 417 -29.81 -4.05 -20.69
C THR A 417 -29.88 -5.56 -20.51
N SER A 418 -29.08 -6.32 -21.29
CA SER A 418 -29.09 -7.79 -21.21
C SER A 418 -28.64 -8.29 -19.85
N ASN A 419 -29.35 -9.32 -19.35
CA ASN A 419 -28.89 -10.07 -18.21
C ASN A 419 -27.65 -10.90 -18.56
N GLU A 420 -26.71 -11.02 -17.63
CA GLU A 420 -25.40 -11.59 -17.87
C GLU A 420 -25.07 -12.72 -16.88
N ASN A 421 -24.53 -13.83 -17.40
CA ASN A 421 -23.98 -14.93 -16.62
C ASN A 421 -22.63 -15.30 -17.19
N GLU A 422 -21.59 -14.72 -16.62
CA GLU A 422 -20.21 -14.86 -17.08
C GLU A 422 -19.40 -15.77 -16.17
N LYS A 423 -18.46 -16.51 -16.79
CA LYS A 423 -17.48 -17.29 -16.06
C LYS A 423 -16.12 -17.13 -16.71
N VAL A 424 -15.10 -16.95 -15.88
CA VAL A 424 -13.70 -16.89 -16.29
C VAL A 424 -12.93 -17.99 -15.58
N LYS A 425 -12.13 -18.73 -16.34
CA LYS A 425 -11.08 -19.60 -15.81
C LYS A 425 -9.75 -19.06 -16.29
N GLU A 426 -8.84 -18.84 -15.38
CA GLU A 426 -7.50 -18.34 -15.73
C GLU A 426 -6.44 -19.14 -15.00
N SER A 427 -5.45 -19.64 -15.72
CA SER A 427 -4.24 -20.19 -15.13
C SER A 427 -3.03 -19.39 -15.56
N MET A 428 -2.12 -19.13 -14.60
CA MET A 428 -0.87 -18.45 -14.88
C MET A 428 0.30 -19.26 -14.34
N THR A 429 1.29 -19.49 -15.18
CA THR A 429 2.56 -20.13 -14.84
C THR A 429 3.69 -19.15 -15.10
N SER A 430 4.59 -19.02 -14.15
CA SER A 430 5.77 -18.18 -14.31
C SER A 430 7.03 -18.86 -13.81
N ALA A 431 8.17 -18.53 -14.42
CA ALA A 431 9.50 -18.93 -13.98
C ALA A 431 10.43 -17.73 -14.06
N PHE A 432 11.41 -17.66 -13.16
CA PHE A 432 12.40 -16.59 -13.19
C PHE A 432 13.79 -17.05 -12.75
N VAL A 433 14.79 -16.30 -13.19
CA VAL A 433 16.15 -16.34 -12.71
C VAL A 433 16.61 -14.92 -12.38
N ASP A 434 17.28 -14.73 -11.27
CA ASP A 434 17.84 -13.46 -10.82
C ASP A 434 19.24 -13.69 -10.23
N TYR A 435 20.23 -12.93 -10.66
CA TYR A 435 21.61 -13.05 -10.22
C TYR A 435 22.16 -11.70 -9.77
N THR A 436 22.68 -11.65 -8.56
CA THR A 436 23.29 -10.45 -7.98
C THR A 436 24.76 -10.70 -7.63
N ARG A 437 25.65 -9.81 -8.08
CA ARG A 437 27.07 -9.85 -7.76
C ARG A 437 27.68 -8.45 -7.64
N SER A 438 28.63 -8.30 -6.70
CA SER A 438 29.43 -7.10 -6.57
C SER A 438 30.81 -7.29 -7.20
N PHE A 439 31.25 -6.31 -8.01
CA PHE A 439 32.55 -6.18 -8.63
C PHE A 439 33.24 -4.95 -8.02
N GLY A 440 33.97 -5.16 -6.92
CA GLY A 440 34.47 -4.05 -6.12
C GLY A 440 33.31 -3.19 -5.56
N ALA A 441 33.29 -1.92 -5.92
CA ALA A 441 32.21 -1.01 -5.50
C ALA A 441 30.93 -1.12 -6.37
N LEU A 442 31.03 -1.65 -7.59
CA LEU A 442 29.89 -1.82 -8.50
C LEU A 442 29.08 -3.06 -8.09
N SER A 443 27.80 -2.88 -7.78
CA SER A 443 26.82 -3.97 -7.64
C SER A 443 26.02 -4.10 -8.92
N VAL A 444 25.92 -5.33 -9.42
CA VAL A 444 25.17 -5.70 -10.63
C VAL A 444 24.14 -6.73 -10.27
N GLN A 445 22.89 -6.48 -10.63
CA GLN A 445 21.80 -7.45 -10.56
C GLN A 445 21.20 -7.60 -11.96
N ALA A 446 21.02 -8.83 -12.42
CA ALA A 446 20.38 -9.13 -13.70
C ALA A 446 19.36 -10.23 -13.50
N GLY A 447 18.17 -10.06 -14.05
CA GLY A 447 17.06 -10.99 -13.93
C GLY A 447 16.28 -11.16 -15.22
N LEU A 448 15.67 -12.31 -15.36
CA LEU A 448 14.75 -12.62 -16.45
C LEU A 448 13.57 -13.41 -15.90
N ARG A 449 12.36 -12.96 -16.20
CA ARG A 449 11.11 -13.64 -15.86
C ARG A 449 10.34 -13.96 -17.13
N TYR A 450 9.77 -15.17 -17.17
CA TYR A 450 8.84 -15.62 -18.19
C TYR A 450 7.48 -15.87 -17.54
N GLU A 451 6.40 -15.41 -18.17
CA GLU A 451 5.03 -15.65 -17.73
C GLU A 451 4.19 -16.16 -18.90
N TYR A 452 3.46 -17.25 -18.64
CA TYR A 452 2.47 -17.83 -19.54
C TYR A 452 1.10 -17.74 -18.90
N ASN A 453 0.14 -17.21 -19.61
CA ASN A 453 -1.24 -17.04 -19.16
C ASN A 453 -2.20 -17.72 -20.11
N ASP A 454 -3.13 -18.50 -19.56
CA ASP A 454 -4.22 -19.15 -20.27
C ASP A 454 -5.56 -18.68 -19.66
N PHE A 455 -6.36 -18.01 -20.48
CA PHE A 455 -7.57 -17.31 -20.08
C PHE A 455 -8.75 -17.78 -20.91
N ASP A 456 -9.71 -18.47 -20.29
CA ASP A 456 -10.96 -18.92 -20.87
C ASP A 456 -12.14 -18.08 -20.41
N TYR A 457 -12.91 -17.58 -21.35
CA TYR A 457 -14.13 -16.80 -21.11
C TYR A 457 -15.38 -17.57 -21.54
N TYR A 458 -16.40 -17.53 -20.70
CA TYR A 458 -17.67 -18.21 -20.93
C TYR A 458 -18.84 -17.25 -20.70
N THR A 459 -19.86 -17.33 -21.57
CA THR A 459 -21.17 -16.71 -21.36
C THR A 459 -22.23 -17.82 -21.37
N ASN A 460 -23.07 -17.87 -20.34
CA ASN A 460 -24.08 -18.93 -20.17
C ASN A 460 -23.50 -20.35 -20.26
N GLU A 461 -22.34 -20.56 -19.63
CA GLU A 461 -21.54 -21.82 -19.65
C GLU A 461 -20.99 -22.23 -21.05
N ILE A 462 -21.18 -21.41 -22.08
CA ILE A 462 -20.62 -21.62 -23.43
C ILE A 462 -19.29 -20.87 -23.52
N ARG A 463 -18.22 -21.57 -23.91
CA ARG A 463 -16.90 -20.95 -24.13
C ARG A 463 -16.96 -20.02 -25.34
N ILE A 464 -16.44 -18.82 -25.21
CA ILE A 464 -16.36 -17.82 -26.25
C ILE A 464 -14.92 -17.74 -26.78
N ASP A 465 -14.63 -18.38 -27.91
CA ASP A 465 -13.27 -18.50 -28.43
C ASP A 465 -12.62 -17.16 -28.74
N LEU A 466 -13.37 -16.17 -29.25
CA LEU A 466 -12.88 -14.83 -29.55
C LEU A 466 -12.42 -14.04 -28.31
N GLN A 467 -12.94 -14.39 -27.15
CA GLN A 467 -12.62 -13.73 -25.87
C GLN A 467 -11.64 -14.55 -25.01
N SER A 468 -11.43 -15.83 -25.38
CA SER A 468 -10.48 -16.72 -24.74
C SER A 468 -9.09 -16.53 -25.35
N LYS A 469 -8.06 -16.36 -24.53
CA LYS A 469 -6.73 -15.95 -24.98
C LYS A 469 -5.62 -16.69 -24.26
N THR A 470 -4.57 -17.03 -24.99
CA THR A 470 -3.29 -17.46 -24.42
C THR A 470 -2.23 -16.45 -24.81
N TYR A 471 -1.37 -16.06 -23.88
CA TYR A 471 -0.25 -15.19 -24.17
C TYR A 471 0.94 -15.47 -23.27
N SER A 472 2.14 -15.14 -23.75
CA SER A 472 3.37 -15.26 -23.00
C SER A 472 4.23 -14.02 -23.17
N ASN A 473 4.95 -13.67 -22.10
CA ASN A 473 5.79 -12.48 -22.08
C ASN A 473 7.10 -12.73 -21.32
N TRP A 474 8.14 -12.02 -21.77
CA TRP A 474 9.44 -11.99 -21.14
C TRP A 474 9.67 -10.62 -20.49
N PHE A 475 10.15 -10.62 -19.24
CA PHE A 475 10.41 -9.43 -18.45
C PHE A 475 11.87 -9.41 -17.99
N PRO A 476 12.78 -8.81 -18.78
CA PRO A 476 14.16 -8.61 -18.37
C PRO A 476 14.28 -7.48 -17.36
N SER A 477 15.22 -7.60 -16.42
CA SER A 477 15.58 -6.56 -15.45
C SER A 477 17.10 -6.47 -15.30
N LEU A 478 17.58 -5.24 -15.10
CA LEU A 478 19.00 -4.95 -14.85
C LEU A 478 19.09 -3.80 -13.85
N ALA A 479 19.93 -3.94 -12.82
CA ALA A 479 20.28 -2.86 -11.90
C ALA A 479 21.80 -2.76 -11.74
N LEU A 480 22.31 -1.55 -11.90
CA LEU A 480 23.71 -1.18 -11.71
C LEU A 480 23.77 -0.13 -10.60
N SER A 481 24.43 -0.43 -9.48
CA SER A 481 24.56 0.49 -8.35
C SER A 481 26.04 0.75 -8.06
N LEU A 482 26.42 2.02 -8.01
CA LEU A 482 27.82 2.46 -7.82
C LEU A 482 27.90 3.58 -6.77
N PRO A 483 28.50 3.34 -5.60
CA PRO A 483 28.88 4.40 -4.68
C PRO A 483 30.18 5.10 -5.16
N VAL A 484 30.16 6.44 -5.24
CA VAL A 484 31.31 7.27 -5.59
C VAL A 484 31.53 8.29 -4.49
N GLY A 485 32.46 8.04 -3.59
CA GLY A 485 32.72 8.85 -2.40
C GLY A 485 31.47 8.90 -1.49
N LYS A 486 30.88 10.09 -1.32
CA LYS A 486 29.63 10.29 -0.54
C LYS A 486 28.38 10.26 -1.41
N THR A 487 28.53 10.06 -2.70
CA THR A 487 27.46 10.03 -3.69
C THR A 487 27.15 8.58 -4.03
N GLN A 488 25.89 8.30 -4.28
CA GLN A 488 25.43 7.00 -4.74
C GLN A 488 24.63 7.17 -6.02
N MET A 489 24.90 6.33 -6.99
CA MET A 489 24.25 6.33 -8.30
C MET A 489 23.71 4.94 -8.61
N GLN A 490 22.53 4.89 -9.22
CA GLN A 490 21.92 3.66 -9.67
C GLN A 490 21.29 3.86 -11.04
N LEU A 491 21.49 2.91 -11.93
CA LEU A 491 20.79 2.82 -13.21
C LEU A 491 20.07 1.49 -13.26
N THR A 492 18.75 1.54 -13.50
CA THR A 492 17.92 0.34 -13.57
C THR A 492 17.10 0.32 -14.85
N TYR A 493 16.93 -0.88 -15.40
CA TYR A 493 15.98 -1.18 -16.47
C TYR A 493 15.05 -2.30 -16.01
N ALA A 494 13.74 -2.12 -16.19
CA ALA A 494 12.73 -3.16 -15.96
C ALA A 494 11.55 -2.99 -16.89
N ALA A 495 10.90 -4.11 -17.23
CA ALA A 495 9.62 -4.13 -17.90
C ALA A 495 8.54 -4.60 -16.91
N ASP A 496 7.41 -3.94 -16.91
CA ASP A 496 6.23 -4.34 -16.14
C ASP A 496 4.99 -4.46 -17.02
N ILE A 497 3.97 -5.17 -16.53
CA ILE A 497 2.72 -5.42 -17.24
C ILE A 497 1.53 -4.98 -16.39
N TYR A 498 0.58 -4.30 -17.03
CA TYR A 498 -0.76 -4.10 -16.49
C TYR A 498 -1.73 -5.05 -17.22
N ARG A 499 -2.31 -5.98 -16.49
CA ARG A 499 -3.37 -6.84 -16.99
C ARG A 499 -4.72 -6.22 -16.61
N PRO A 500 -5.65 -6.05 -17.58
CA PRO A 500 -6.97 -5.53 -17.28
C PRO A 500 -7.63 -6.30 -16.13
N SER A 501 -8.35 -5.60 -15.27
CA SER A 501 -9.16 -6.23 -14.23
C SER A 501 -10.27 -7.09 -14.85
N TYR A 502 -10.81 -8.04 -14.09
CA TYR A 502 -11.90 -8.88 -14.61
C TYR A 502 -13.18 -8.09 -14.85
N ASN A 503 -13.37 -6.94 -14.20
CA ASN A 503 -14.47 -6.04 -14.50
C ASN A 503 -14.27 -5.29 -15.82
N GLU A 504 -13.03 -4.92 -16.14
CA GLU A 504 -12.70 -4.33 -17.44
C GLU A 504 -12.84 -5.31 -18.60
N LEU A 505 -12.70 -6.62 -18.33
CA LEU A 505 -12.85 -7.69 -19.33
C LEU A 505 -14.28 -8.21 -19.50
N ARG A 506 -15.27 -7.73 -18.72
CA ARG A 506 -16.67 -8.16 -18.87
C ARG A 506 -17.23 -7.77 -20.24
N SER A 507 -18.16 -8.55 -20.77
CA SER A 507 -18.87 -8.22 -22.01
C SER A 507 -20.16 -7.44 -21.77
N GLY A 508 -20.73 -7.55 -20.56
CA GLY A 508 -22.00 -6.99 -20.18
C GLY A 508 -22.04 -5.49 -20.06
N VAL A 509 -23.22 -4.94 -20.41
CA VAL A 509 -23.54 -3.51 -20.26
C VAL A 509 -24.36 -3.31 -18.99
N GLN A 510 -23.85 -2.51 -18.06
CA GLN A 510 -24.55 -2.09 -16.86
C GLN A 510 -25.26 -0.76 -17.07
N TYR A 511 -26.43 -0.64 -16.50
CA TYR A 511 -27.25 0.56 -16.53
C TYR A 511 -26.96 1.40 -15.28
N ASP A 512 -26.51 2.65 -15.45
CA ASP A 512 -26.31 3.60 -14.37
C ASP A 512 -27.48 4.56 -14.26
N ASN A 513 -27.95 5.04 -15.40
CA ASN A 513 -29.15 5.86 -15.56
C ASN A 513 -29.55 5.87 -17.05
N GLN A 514 -30.64 6.55 -17.40
CA GLN A 514 -31.14 6.55 -18.78
C GLN A 514 -30.16 7.13 -19.82
N TYR A 515 -29.15 7.87 -19.41
CA TYR A 515 -28.16 8.48 -20.30
C TYR A 515 -26.78 7.82 -20.22
N THR A 516 -26.51 7.07 -19.15
CA THR A 516 -25.17 6.58 -18.85
C THR A 516 -25.16 5.07 -18.68
N TYR A 517 -24.31 4.43 -19.45
CA TYR A 517 -24.08 3.00 -19.45
C TYR A 517 -22.59 2.70 -19.25
N GLU A 518 -22.27 1.61 -18.62
CA GLU A 518 -20.91 1.12 -18.48
C GLU A 518 -20.77 -0.30 -18.99
N SER A 519 -19.67 -0.59 -19.68
CA SER A 519 -19.30 -1.97 -20.01
C SER A 519 -17.81 -2.21 -19.78
N GLY A 520 -17.42 -3.46 -19.75
CA GLY A 520 -16.05 -3.83 -19.99
C GLY A 520 -15.75 -3.98 -21.49
N ASN A 521 -14.55 -4.47 -21.78
CA ASN A 521 -14.12 -4.80 -23.12
C ASN A 521 -13.29 -6.09 -23.08
N PRO A 522 -13.88 -7.23 -23.48
CA PRO A 522 -13.19 -8.52 -23.42
C PRO A 522 -12.05 -8.65 -24.45
N PHE A 523 -11.90 -7.68 -25.35
CA PHE A 523 -10.84 -7.65 -26.36
C PHE A 523 -9.59 -6.90 -25.91
N LEU A 524 -9.57 -6.34 -24.70
CA LEU A 524 -8.40 -5.65 -24.15
C LEU A 524 -7.16 -6.56 -24.15
N THR A 525 -6.06 -5.98 -24.53
CA THR A 525 -4.71 -6.57 -24.38
C THR A 525 -4.01 -6.00 -23.17
N PRO A 526 -3.10 -6.75 -22.53
CA PRO A 526 -2.29 -6.20 -21.45
C PRO A 526 -1.40 -5.05 -21.93
N SER A 527 -1.28 -4.01 -21.09
CA SER A 527 -0.34 -2.91 -21.30
C SER A 527 1.05 -3.30 -20.80
N ILE A 528 2.10 -3.02 -21.56
CA ILE A 528 3.49 -3.26 -21.19
C ILE A 528 4.21 -1.92 -21.09
N THR A 529 4.86 -1.68 -19.95
CA THR A 529 5.69 -0.49 -19.73
C THR A 529 7.16 -0.90 -19.57
N ARG A 530 8.06 -0.26 -20.34
CA ARG A 530 9.51 -0.42 -20.25
C ARG A 530 10.11 0.83 -19.66
N ASN A 531 10.82 0.68 -18.54
CA ASN A 531 11.34 1.79 -17.75
C ASN A 531 12.86 1.78 -17.69
N LEU A 532 13.46 2.92 -17.94
CA LEU A 532 14.86 3.20 -17.63
C LEU A 532 14.88 4.26 -16.53
N THR A 533 15.42 3.90 -15.36
CA THR A 533 15.47 4.80 -14.20
C THR A 533 16.92 5.08 -13.81
N TYR A 534 17.23 6.36 -13.64
CA TYR A 534 18.46 6.82 -13.01
C TYR A 534 18.14 7.42 -11.64
N ALA A 535 18.81 6.95 -10.59
CA ALA A 535 18.68 7.48 -9.23
C ALA A 535 20.05 7.97 -8.73
N PHE A 536 20.03 9.09 -8.03
CA PHE A 536 21.19 9.76 -7.46
C PHE A 536 20.88 10.16 -6.02
N SER A 537 21.79 9.90 -5.09
CA SER A 537 21.67 10.31 -3.70
C SER A 537 22.99 10.91 -3.19
N TRP A 538 22.92 12.11 -2.60
CA TRP A 538 24.04 12.76 -1.98
C TRP A 538 23.60 13.50 -0.72
N LYS A 539 24.03 13.04 0.44
CA LYS A 539 23.63 13.58 1.76
C LYS A 539 22.10 13.62 1.88
N TRP A 540 21.51 14.83 1.84
CA TRP A 540 20.10 15.14 1.95
C TRP A 540 19.44 15.47 0.60
N VAL A 541 20.15 15.23 -0.51
CA VAL A 541 19.66 15.44 -1.88
C VAL A 541 19.42 14.08 -2.53
N ASN A 542 18.20 13.84 -3.01
CA ASN A 542 17.85 12.66 -3.79
C ASN A 542 17.21 13.10 -5.11
N LEU A 543 17.67 12.54 -6.22
CA LEU A 543 17.15 12.79 -7.57
C LEU A 543 16.79 11.45 -8.22
N GLN A 544 15.65 11.39 -8.88
CA GLN A 544 15.25 10.27 -9.71
C GLN A 544 14.73 10.74 -11.05
N LEU A 545 15.20 10.10 -12.14
CA LEU A 545 14.78 10.35 -13.52
C LEU A 545 14.26 9.04 -14.09
N ILE A 546 13.07 9.05 -14.71
CA ILE A 546 12.44 7.87 -15.30
C ILE A 546 12.06 8.19 -16.75
N CYS A 547 12.54 7.38 -17.67
CA CYS A 547 12.08 7.37 -19.07
C CYS A 547 11.27 6.09 -19.29
N SER A 548 10.04 6.23 -19.74
CA SER A 548 9.14 5.09 -19.95
C SER A 548 8.62 5.04 -21.38
N HIS A 549 8.51 3.82 -21.92
CA HIS A 549 7.77 3.51 -23.13
C HIS A 549 6.55 2.64 -22.74
N ILE A 550 5.36 3.16 -22.95
CA ILE A 550 4.09 2.52 -22.62
C ILE A 550 3.43 2.01 -23.89
N SER A 551 3.10 0.72 -23.94
CA SER A 551 2.40 0.09 -25.06
C SER A 551 1.01 -0.36 -24.60
N ASP A 552 0.00 -0.09 -25.42
CA ASP A 552 -1.37 -0.57 -25.24
C ASP A 552 -1.98 -0.19 -23.89
N GLU A 553 -1.75 1.06 -23.41
CA GLU A 553 -2.34 1.50 -22.15
C GLU A 553 -3.87 1.41 -22.19
N VAL A 554 -4.46 0.93 -21.09
CA VAL A 554 -5.91 0.81 -20.95
C VAL A 554 -6.45 2.11 -20.36
N CYS A 555 -7.31 2.78 -21.13
CA CYS A 555 -7.97 4.02 -20.72
C CYS A 555 -9.50 3.87 -20.85
N THR A 556 -10.24 4.48 -19.91
CA THR A 556 -11.70 4.58 -20.06
C THR A 556 -12.04 5.57 -21.16
N MET A 557 -12.80 5.09 -22.14
CA MET A 557 -13.30 5.86 -23.27
C MET A 557 -14.82 5.94 -23.21
N THR A 558 -15.35 7.10 -23.61
CA THR A 558 -16.80 7.33 -23.68
C THR A 558 -17.21 7.51 -25.14
N GLN A 559 -18.25 6.81 -25.55
CA GLN A 559 -18.81 6.86 -26.90
C GLN A 559 -20.33 6.86 -26.84
N SER A 560 -21.01 7.16 -27.96
CA SER A 560 -22.47 7.07 -28.05
C SER A 560 -22.93 5.60 -27.91
N TYR A 561 -23.98 5.37 -27.12
CA TYR A 561 -24.59 4.06 -26.95
C TYR A 561 -25.72 3.85 -27.98
N GLN A 562 -25.68 2.75 -28.72
CA GLN A 562 -26.67 2.40 -29.77
C GLN A 562 -26.89 3.51 -30.80
N ASN A 563 -25.84 4.27 -31.15
CA ASN A 563 -25.90 5.43 -32.05
C ASN A 563 -26.81 6.58 -31.56
N ASP A 564 -27.19 6.60 -30.30
CA ASP A 564 -27.94 7.66 -29.68
C ASP A 564 -26.95 8.67 -29.05
N PRO A 565 -26.85 9.91 -29.54
CA PRO A 565 -25.87 10.86 -29.07
C PRO A 565 -26.14 11.37 -27.65
N ILE A 566 -27.35 11.18 -27.12
CA ILE A 566 -27.71 11.50 -25.75
C ILE A 566 -27.22 10.44 -24.78
N LYS A 567 -27.17 9.20 -25.23
CA LYS A 567 -26.75 8.06 -24.41
C LYS A 567 -25.26 7.80 -24.56
N SER A 568 -24.56 7.70 -23.46
CA SER A 568 -23.14 7.44 -23.42
C SER A 568 -22.84 6.04 -22.87
N LEU A 569 -21.88 5.38 -23.48
CA LEU A 569 -21.28 4.14 -23.01
C LEU A 569 -19.83 4.43 -22.63
N SER A 570 -19.52 4.27 -21.36
CA SER A 570 -18.14 4.30 -20.86
C SER A 570 -17.59 2.86 -20.82
N ARG A 571 -16.45 2.65 -21.51
CA ARG A 571 -15.77 1.35 -21.51
C ARG A 571 -14.25 1.51 -21.60
N PRO A 572 -13.46 0.56 -21.08
CA PRO A 572 -12.01 0.57 -21.24
C PRO A 572 -11.60 0.19 -22.67
N GLU A 573 -10.59 0.88 -23.20
CA GLU A 573 -9.98 0.60 -24.51
C GLU A 573 -8.46 0.73 -24.43
N ASN A 574 -7.74 -0.03 -25.27
CA ASN A 574 -6.31 0.18 -25.43
C ASN A 574 -6.05 1.40 -26.31
N ILE A 575 -5.12 2.26 -25.88
CA ILE A 575 -4.67 3.42 -26.66
C ILE A 575 -3.28 3.18 -27.26
N ASN A 576 -2.92 3.98 -28.27
CA ASN A 576 -1.63 3.89 -28.95
C ASN A 576 -0.45 4.09 -27.99
N SER A 577 0.66 3.44 -28.31
CA SER A 577 1.89 3.54 -27.56
C SER A 577 2.45 4.96 -27.53
N TYR A 578 3.02 5.34 -26.39
CA TYR A 578 3.64 6.64 -26.18
C TYR A 578 4.80 6.58 -25.20
N ASN A 579 5.57 7.67 -25.16
CA ASN A 579 6.68 7.82 -24.21
C ASN A 579 6.28 8.80 -23.10
N SER A 580 6.86 8.61 -21.91
CA SER A 580 6.79 9.57 -20.82
C SER A 580 8.16 9.78 -20.16
N PHE A 581 8.32 10.94 -19.56
CA PHE A 581 9.47 11.33 -18.76
C PHE A 581 9.00 11.82 -17.41
N GLN A 582 9.72 11.42 -16.36
CA GLN A 582 9.44 11.85 -15.00
C GLN A 582 10.74 12.24 -14.32
N ALA A 583 10.69 13.31 -13.52
CA ALA A 583 11.80 13.75 -12.69
C ALA A 583 11.29 14.04 -11.26
N GLY A 584 11.97 13.50 -10.26
CA GLY A 584 11.69 13.71 -8.84
C GLY A 584 12.93 14.20 -8.11
N LEU A 585 12.80 15.29 -7.36
CA LEU A 585 13.83 15.84 -6.50
C LEU A 585 13.30 15.90 -5.06
N THR A 586 14.04 15.31 -4.12
CA THR A 586 13.74 15.41 -2.69
C THR A 586 14.93 16.03 -1.96
N LEU A 587 14.65 17.08 -1.17
CA LEU A 587 15.61 17.77 -0.31
C LEU A 587 15.12 17.65 1.14
N ASN A 588 15.89 16.99 2.02
CA ASN A 588 15.51 16.74 3.42
C ASN A 588 16.60 17.09 4.45
N PRO A 589 17.05 18.37 4.52
CA PRO A 589 18.02 18.81 5.52
C PRO A 589 17.41 18.83 6.93
N THR A 590 18.26 19.05 7.94
CA THR A 590 17.84 19.17 9.34
C THR A 590 18.47 20.41 9.99
N TYR A 591 17.65 21.23 10.65
CA TYR A 591 18.07 22.46 11.34
C TYR A 591 17.55 22.49 12.79
N GLY A 592 18.29 21.87 13.70
CA GLY A 592 17.90 21.76 15.11
C GLY A 592 16.57 21.02 15.30
N ILE A 593 15.53 21.72 15.78
CA ILE A 593 14.17 21.16 15.94
C ILE A 593 13.35 21.16 14.65
N TRP A 594 13.79 21.87 13.61
CA TRP A 594 13.09 21.98 12.34
C TRP A 594 13.68 21.04 11.29
N HIS A 595 12.83 20.22 10.72
CA HIS A 595 13.16 19.19 9.74
C HIS A 595 12.30 19.38 8.49
N PRO A 596 12.69 20.29 7.59
CA PRO A 596 11.97 20.49 6.33
C PRO A 596 12.25 19.35 5.36
N THR A 597 11.23 18.99 4.56
CA THR A 597 11.38 18.15 3.38
C THR A 597 10.69 18.85 2.22
N LEU A 598 11.44 19.13 1.17
CA LEU A 598 10.91 19.66 -0.09
C LEU A 598 10.97 18.56 -1.14
N GLU A 599 9.85 18.30 -1.77
CA GLU A 599 9.73 17.40 -2.92
C GLU A 599 9.20 18.16 -4.12
N ALA A 600 9.82 17.97 -5.28
CA ALA A 600 9.38 18.49 -6.55
C ALA A 600 9.33 17.35 -7.55
N MET A 601 8.18 17.14 -8.17
CA MET A 601 7.92 16.06 -9.13
C MET A 601 7.43 16.67 -10.43
N LEU A 602 7.97 16.20 -11.55
CA LEU A 602 7.56 16.59 -12.90
C LEU A 602 7.18 15.32 -13.67
N TYR A 603 6.04 15.36 -14.33
CA TYR A 603 5.60 14.35 -15.28
C TYR A 603 5.36 14.99 -16.64
N LYS A 604 5.88 14.37 -17.70
CA LYS A 604 5.67 14.77 -19.09
C LYS A 604 5.41 13.53 -19.93
N GLN A 605 4.37 13.56 -20.73
CA GLN A 605 4.07 12.52 -21.72
C GLN A 605 4.09 13.09 -23.14
N TRP A 606 4.22 12.19 -24.14
CA TRP A 606 4.10 12.50 -25.56
C TRP A 606 3.01 11.61 -26.17
N LEU A 607 1.79 11.77 -25.63
CA LEU A 607 0.61 11.04 -26.08
C LEU A 607 -0.05 11.80 -27.26
N LYS A 608 -0.33 11.06 -28.34
CA LYS A 608 -1.17 11.53 -29.45
C LYS A 608 -2.48 10.76 -29.40
N MET A 609 -3.57 11.46 -29.24
CA MET A 609 -4.91 10.91 -29.20
C MET A 609 -5.88 11.94 -29.79
N ASP A 610 -6.66 11.53 -30.80
CA ASP A 610 -7.62 12.42 -31.41
C ASP A 610 -8.72 12.81 -30.42
N THR A 611 -8.90 14.08 -30.24
CA THR A 611 -9.94 14.69 -29.40
C THR A 611 -10.53 15.87 -30.12
N HIS A 612 -11.69 16.34 -29.68
CA HIS A 612 -12.34 17.53 -30.25
C HIS A 612 -11.53 18.84 -30.07
N VAL A 613 -10.49 18.86 -29.19
CA VAL A 613 -9.60 20.03 -28.96
C VAL A 613 -8.22 19.85 -29.59
N GLY A 614 -8.02 18.81 -30.38
CA GLY A 614 -6.75 18.49 -31.01
C GLY A 614 -6.23 17.10 -30.65
N ASN A 615 -5.03 16.77 -31.07
CA ASN A 615 -4.49 15.43 -30.98
C ASN A 615 -3.27 15.30 -30.05
N LYS A 616 -2.97 16.31 -29.22
CA LYS A 616 -1.80 16.33 -28.35
C LYS A 616 -2.21 16.53 -26.89
N LEU A 617 -2.01 15.51 -26.07
CA LEU A 617 -2.19 15.57 -24.61
C LEU A 617 -0.81 15.54 -23.94
N ASN A 618 -0.06 16.62 -24.04
CA ASN A 618 1.38 16.65 -23.74
C ASN A 618 1.78 17.73 -22.73
N ASN A 619 0.86 18.46 -22.13
CA ASN A 619 1.18 19.45 -21.12
C ASN A 619 1.77 18.80 -19.88
N PRO A 620 2.93 19.27 -19.37
CA PRO A 620 3.54 18.68 -18.18
C PRO A 620 2.70 18.95 -16.93
N VAL A 621 2.79 18.04 -15.97
CA VAL A 621 2.23 18.18 -14.61
C VAL A 621 3.38 18.25 -13.63
N ALA A 622 3.35 19.23 -12.72
CA ALA A 622 4.28 19.29 -11.60
C ALA A 622 3.53 19.21 -10.27
N VAL A 623 4.12 18.50 -9.32
CA VAL A 623 3.65 18.41 -7.94
C VAL A 623 4.78 18.87 -7.04
N PHE A 624 4.46 19.75 -6.10
CA PHE A 624 5.37 20.24 -5.08
C PHE A 624 4.80 19.90 -3.71
N SER A 625 5.61 19.32 -2.85
CA SER A 625 5.26 19.06 -1.45
C SER A 625 6.31 19.69 -0.54
N PHE A 626 5.86 20.46 0.43
CA PHE A 626 6.71 21.04 1.44
C PHE A 626 6.23 20.63 2.84
N THR A 627 6.94 19.70 3.44
CA THR A 627 6.69 19.19 4.78
C THR A 627 7.58 19.94 5.77
N ASN A 628 6.97 20.57 6.79
CA ASN A 628 7.65 21.21 7.90
C ASN A 628 7.39 20.43 9.17
N THR A 629 8.41 19.76 9.69
CA THR A 629 8.30 19.05 10.98
C THR A 629 9.09 19.79 12.05
N PHE A 630 8.43 20.04 13.17
CA PHE A 630 9.02 20.60 14.35
C PHE A 630 9.00 19.57 15.48
N ASP A 631 10.17 19.16 15.93
CA ASP A 631 10.34 18.19 17.00
C ASP A 631 10.64 18.90 18.32
N PHE A 632 9.58 19.24 19.04
CA PHE A 632 9.69 19.73 20.39
C PHE A 632 9.88 18.54 21.35
N LYS A 633 10.53 18.76 22.50
CA LYS A 633 10.75 17.68 23.49
C LYS A 633 9.45 17.00 23.97
N TRP A 634 8.33 17.70 23.94
CA TRP A 634 7.04 17.28 24.50
C TRP A 634 5.94 17.05 23.47
N LEU A 635 6.13 17.48 22.23
CA LEU A 635 5.19 17.41 21.12
C LEU A 635 5.95 17.40 19.78
N THR A 636 5.50 16.63 18.82
CA THR A 636 5.92 16.77 17.41
C THR A 636 4.78 17.38 16.62
N ALA A 637 5.06 18.45 15.89
CA ALA A 637 4.10 19.12 15.00
C ALA A 637 4.59 19.01 13.55
N SER A 638 3.70 18.73 12.63
CA SER A 638 4.00 18.64 11.19
C SER A 638 2.97 19.40 10.37
N LEU A 639 3.45 20.27 9.48
CA LEU A 639 2.64 20.99 8.49
C LEU A 639 3.08 20.55 7.10
N VAL A 640 2.15 19.98 6.33
CA VAL A 640 2.41 19.52 4.95
C VAL A 640 1.62 20.41 4.00
N MET A 641 2.30 21.00 3.04
CA MET A 641 1.71 21.84 1.99
C MET A 641 1.97 21.16 0.65
N THR A 642 0.93 20.85 -0.10
CA THR A 642 1.02 20.19 -1.42
C THR A 642 0.37 21.06 -2.47
N ALA A 643 1.07 21.31 -3.58
CA ALA A 643 0.56 22.02 -4.74
C ALA A 643 0.74 21.17 -6.00
N GLN A 644 -0.26 21.16 -6.87
CA GLN A 644 -0.22 20.50 -8.17
C GLN A 644 -0.59 21.49 -9.28
N THR A 645 0.14 21.46 -10.39
CA THR A 645 -0.17 22.26 -11.56
C THR A 645 -1.22 21.59 -12.45
N GLU A 646 -1.75 22.37 -13.38
CA GLU A 646 -2.51 21.86 -14.52
C GLU A 646 -1.62 21.01 -15.45
N GLY A 647 -2.22 20.14 -16.28
CA GLY A 647 -1.51 19.37 -17.30
C GLY A 647 -2.16 18.03 -17.63
N ASN A 648 -1.46 17.16 -18.35
CA ASN A 648 -2.01 15.91 -18.89
C ASN A 648 -1.37 14.67 -18.28
N MET A 649 -2.21 13.65 -17.97
CA MET A 649 -1.81 12.32 -17.53
C MET A 649 -2.72 11.27 -18.19
N GLY A 650 -2.18 10.42 -19.09
CA GLY A 650 -2.99 9.56 -19.93
C GLY A 650 -3.98 10.39 -20.77
N ASN A 651 -5.23 9.96 -20.85
CA ASN A 651 -6.31 10.72 -21.49
C ASN A 651 -6.97 11.79 -20.60
N LYS A 652 -6.39 12.06 -19.42
CA LYS A 652 -6.89 13.05 -18.44
C LYS A 652 -6.18 14.38 -18.59
N ASN A 653 -6.92 15.46 -18.43
CA ASN A 653 -6.40 16.80 -18.22
C ASN A 653 -6.78 17.29 -16.82
N ILE A 654 -5.79 17.64 -16.01
CA ILE A 654 -5.96 18.34 -14.75
C ILE A 654 -6.18 19.80 -15.10
N ARG A 655 -7.42 20.30 -14.94
CA ARG A 655 -7.84 21.63 -15.41
C ARG A 655 -7.55 22.75 -14.44
N LYS A 656 -7.40 22.42 -13.17
CA LYS A 656 -7.09 23.40 -12.12
C LYS A 656 -6.10 22.74 -11.18
N GLY A 657 -4.98 23.42 -10.97
CA GLY A 657 -4.07 23.06 -9.92
C GLY A 657 -4.76 23.14 -8.56
N TYR A 658 -4.35 22.33 -7.63
CA TYR A 658 -4.84 22.40 -6.25
C TYR A 658 -3.71 22.73 -5.28
N PHE A 659 -4.11 23.30 -4.16
CA PHE A 659 -3.23 23.53 -3.02
C PHE A 659 -3.90 22.91 -1.79
N ASN A 660 -3.17 22.08 -1.07
CA ASN A 660 -3.66 21.42 0.13
C ASN A 660 -2.71 21.65 1.30
N THR A 661 -3.25 21.78 2.51
CA THR A 661 -2.47 21.95 3.74
C THR A 661 -3.00 21.02 4.80
N ASP A 662 -2.13 20.14 5.32
CA ASP A 662 -2.44 19.20 6.39
C ASP A 662 -1.61 19.52 7.64
N LEU A 663 -2.23 19.45 8.81
CA LEU A 663 -1.58 19.65 10.11
C LEU A 663 -1.68 18.38 10.95
N SER A 664 -0.58 17.96 11.54
CA SER A 664 -0.53 16.82 12.44
C SER A 664 0.19 17.16 13.73
N LEU A 665 -0.39 16.75 14.85
CA LEU A 665 0.20 16.84 16.19
C LEU A 665 0.33 15.43 16.78
N TYR A 666 1.49 15.10 17.30
CA TYR A 666 1.80 13.80 17.89
C TYR A 666 2.37 13.99 19.30
N LYS A 667 1.82 13.25 20.27
CA LYS A 667 2.31 13.23 21.64
C LYS A 667 2.39 11.81 22.18
N ALA A 668 3.58 11.41 22.63
CA ALA A 668 3.80 10.15 23.32
C ALA A 668 3.89 10.39 24.84
N LEU A 669 3.23 9.51 25.60
CA LEU A 669 3.14 9.54 27.07
C LEU A 669 3.54 8.18 27.63
N PHE A 670 3.90 8.13 28.93
CA PHE A 670 4.23 6.90 29.66
C PHE A 670 5.28 6.03 28.95
N LYS A 671 6.43 6.62 28.58
CA LYS A 671 7.50 5.94 27.82
C LYS A 671 6.99 5.29 26.52
N ASN A 672 6.22 6.05 25.74
CA ASN A 672 5.61 5.64 24.46
C ASN A 672 4.57 4.50 24.58
N ARG A 673 4.01 4.26 25.78
CA ARG A 673 2.90 3.30 25.93
C ARG A 673 1.57 3.87 25.48
N LEU A 674 1.34 5.15 25.68
CA LEU A 674 0.15 5.86 25.22
C LEU A 674 0.56 6.91 24.19
N THR A 675 -0.10 6.90 23.05
CA THR A 675 0.10 7.87 21.96
C THR A 675 -1.22 8.60 21.70
N LEU A 676 -1.14 9.91 21.59
CA LEU A 676 -2.24 10.78 21.18
C LEU A 676 -1.86 11.44 19.86
N THR A 677 -2.78 11.44 18.88
CA THR A 677 -2.63 12.11 17.60
C THR A 677 -3.82 13.01 17.32
N LEU A 678 -3.55 14.17 16.74
CA LEU A 678 -4.57 15.05 16.17
C LEU A 678 -4.11 15.39 14.74
N ASP A 679 -4.89 14.96 13.76
CA ASP A 679 -4.64 15.23 12.36
C ASP A 679 -5.77 16.08 11.78
N VAL A 680 -5.42 17.14 11.06
CA VAL A 680 -6.36 18.00 10.34
C VAL A 680 -5.98 17.95 8.87
N SER A 681 -6.81 17.31 8.06
CA SER A 681 -6.64 17.22 6.60
C SER A 681 -7.32 18.39 5.93
N ASP A 682 -6.67 18.92 4.89
CA ASP A 682 -7.14 20.04 4.07
C ASP A 682 -7.66 21.25 4.90
N LEU A 683 -6.75 21.78 5.74
CA LEU A 683 -7.03 22.83 6.73
C LEU A 683 -7.79 24.05 6.16
N PHE A 684 -7.60 24.35 4.88
CA PHE A 684 -8.20 25.51 4.21
C PHE A 684 -9.32 25.15 3.24
N ALA A 685 -9.74 23.88 3.14
CA ALA A 685 -10.77 23.39 2.22
C ALA A 685 -10.47 23.76 0.74
N THR A 686 -9.21 23.62 0.34
CA THR A 686 -8.72 24.00 -1.01
C THR A 686 -8.35 22.80 -1.89
N GLY A 687 -8.49 21.57 -1.39
CA GLY A 687 -8.08 20.32 -2.02
C GLY A 687 -8.97 19.81 -3.16
N ASN A 688 -10.00 20.57 -3.59
CA ASN A 688 -10.91 20.16 -4.65
C ASN A 688 -10.19 20.03 -6.01
N GLN A 689 -10.38 18.90 -6.68
CA GLN A 689 -9.79 18.62 -7.99
C GLN A 689 -10.80 18.79 -9.11
N TYR A 690 -10.30 19.29 -10.26
CA TYR A 690 -11.06 19.45 -11.50
C TYR A 690 -10.36 18.67 -12.60
N ARG A 691 -11.03 17.64 -13.13
CA ARG A 691 -10.46 16.73 -14.13
C ARG A 691 -11.32 16.70 -15.39
N THR A 692 -10.70 16.63 -16.56
CA THR A 692 -11.37 16.38 -17.84
C THR A 692 -10.84 15.08 -18.41
N PHE A 693 -11.74 14.20 -18.83
CA PHE A 693 -11.40 13.02 -19.59
C PHE A 693 -11.76 13.25 -21.05
N TYR A 694 -10.82 12.93 -21.95
CA TYR A 694 -11.01 13.04 -23.39
C TYR A 694 -11.22 11.65 -23.99
N SER A 695 -12.19 11.52 -24.88
CA SER A 695 -12.61 10.26 -25.49
C SER A 695 -13.12 10.51 -26.89
N GLY A 696 -12.25 10.74 -27.88
CA GLY A 696 -12.66 11.03 -29.24
C GLY A 696 -13.60 12.25 -29.30
N ALA A 697 -14.85 12.03 -29.69
CA ALA A 697 -15.90 13.04 -29.75
C ALA A 697 -16.51 13.40 -28.38
N ALA A 698 -16.20 12.67 -27.31
CA ALA A 698 -16.72 12.94 -25.98
C ALA A 698 -15.70 13.64 -25.07
N ARG A 699 -16.17 14.48 -24.18
CA ARG A 699 -15.39 15.12 -23.12
C ARG A 699 -16.20 15.11 -21.84
N THR A 700 -15.67 14.48 -20.81
CA THR A 700 -16.32 14.45 -19.50
C THR A 700 -15.51 15.25 -18.48
N LEU A 701 -16.13 16.27 -17.89
CA LEU A 701 -15.55 17.11 -16.85
C LEU A 701 -16.10 16.65 -15.51
N PHE A 702 -15.20 16.29 -14.61
CA PHE A 702 -15.53 15.99 -13.22
C PHE A 702 -15.13 17.17 -12.34
N TYR A 703 -16.10 17.65 -11.57
CA TYR A 703 -15.89 18.56 -10.45
C TYR A 703 -16.11 17.72 -9.18
N ASP A 704 -15.04 17.18 -8.65
CA ASP A 704 -15.13 16.44 -7.40
C ASP A 704 -15.21 17.45 -6.25
N ALA A 705 -16.40 17.71 -5.78
CA ALA A 705 -16.64 18.46 -4.56
C ALA A 705 -16.63 17.49 -3.37
N TYR A 706 -15.50 16.76 -3.19
CA TYR A 706 -15.31 16.02 -1.96
C TYR A 706 -15.04 17.00 -0.84
N SER A 707 -15.77 16.88 0.26
CA SER A 707 -15.32 17.38 1.54
C SER A 707 -14.08 16.56 1.94
N VAL A 708 -12.91 17.03 1.57
CA VAL A 708 -11.63 16.43 1.97
C VAL A 708 -11.19 16.92 3.34
N SER A 709 -11.79 18.01 3.84
CA SER A 709 -11.48 18.55 5.17
C SER A 709 -12.01 17.63 6.26
N SER A 710 -11.12 17.21 7.14
CA SER A 710 -11.49 16.35 8.27
C SER A 710 -10.55 16.58 9.47
N ILE A 711 -11.09 16.28 10.66
CA ILE A 711 -10.33 16.25 11.91
C ILE A 711 -10.36 14.82 12.42
N THR A 712 -9.18 14.25 12.66
CA THR A 712 -9.00 12.92 13.21
C THR A 712 -8.36 13.00 14.59
N LEU A 713 -8.99 12.40 15.58
CA LEU A 713 -8.42 12.19 16.92
C LEU A 713 -8.09 10.72 17.10
N GLY A 714 -6.82 10.40 17.33
CA GLY A 714 -6.33 9.04 17.55
C GLY A 714 -5.78 8.84 18.97
N ILE A 715 -6.11 7.69 19.57
CA ILE A 715 -5.62 7.24 20.88
C ILE A 715 -5.11 5.82 20.70
N ARG A 716 -3.88 5.55 21.13
CA ARG A 716 -3.29 4.21 21.05
C ARG A 716 -2.60 3.84 22.34
N TYR A 717 -2.86 2.63 22.80
CA TYR A 717 -2.22 2.07 23.99
C TYR A 717 -1.49 0.76 23.63
N ARG A 718 -0.25 0.60 24.17
CA ARG A 718 0.63 -0.54 23.89
C ARG A 718 1.13 -1.17 25.20
N PHE A 719 1.04 -2.49 25.26
CA PHE A 719 1.59 -3.29 26.33
C PHE A 719 2.54 -4.35 25.74
N ASN A 720 3.82 -4.34 26.17
CA ASN A 720 4.86 -5.27 25.73
C ASN A 720 4.89 -5.50 24.19
N ALA A 721 4.62 -4.47 23.39
CA ALA A 721 4.38 -4.62 21.96
C ALA A 721 5.53 -5.34 21.26
N THR A 722 5.24 -6.52 20.75
CA THR A 722 6.13 -7.33 19.91
C THR A 722 5.47 -7.58 18.55
N ASN A 723 6.27 -7.61 17.48
CA ASN A 723 5.76 -7.94 16.17
C ASN A 723 5.73 -9.46 15.97
N SER A 724 4.72 -9.96 15.22
CA SER A 724 4.63 -11.39 14.87
C SER A 724 5.87 -11.86 14.10
N LYS A 725 6.29 -13.10 14.34
CA LYS A 725 7.38 -13.77 13.61
C LYS A 725 6.92 -14.44 12.32
N TYR A 726 5.66 -14.30 11.94
CA TYR A 726 5.11 -14.84 10.70
C TYR A 726 5.87 -14.29 9.47
N LYS A 727 6.35 -15.18 8.55
CA LYS A 727 7.23 -14.83 7.41
C LYS A 727 6.59 -15.07 6.03
N GLY A 728 5.32 -15.46 5.91
CA GLY A 728 4.70 -15.77 4.62
C GLY A 728 4.76 -14.59 3.64
N THR A 729 5.25 -14.83 2.42
CA THR A 729 5.37 -13.83 1.33
C THR A 729 4.16 -13.82 0.41
N GLY A 730 3.34 -14.87 0.43
CA GLY A 730 2.13 -15.04 -0.38
C GLY A 730 2.41 -15.37 -1.85
N ALA A 731 1.37 -15.82 -2.56
CA ALA A 731 1.38 -16.18 -3.97
C ALA A 731 0.13 -15.61 -4.68
N GLY A 732 0.06 -15.64 -6.04
CA GLY A 732 -1.11 -15.25 -6.83
C GLY A 732 -1.40 -13.75 -6.83
N GLN A 733 -0.36 -12.91 -6.79
CA GLN A 733 -0.54 -11.46 -6.66
C GLN A 733 -1.23 -10.85 -7.87
N SER A 734 -0.84 -11.28 -9.07
CA SER A 734 -1.40 -10.75 -10.32
C SER A 734 -2.92 -10.92 -10.36
N GLN A 735 -3.44 -12.12 -10.06
CA GLN A 735 -4.88 -12.35 -10.09
C GLN A 735 -5.61 -11.69 -8.92
N LYS A 736 -5.03 -11.69 -7.71
CA LYS A 736 -5.64 -11.03 -6.53
C LYS A 736 -5.86 -9.53 -6.75
N SER A 737 -4.93 -8.86 -7.40
CA SER A 737 -5.01 -7.41 -7.66
C SER A 737 -6.05 -7.04 -8.72
N ARG A 738 -6.53 -8.00 -9.52
CA ARG A 738 -7.49 -7.80 -10.60
C ARG A 738 -8.95 -8.07 -10.19
N MET A 739 -9.18 -8.58 -8.96
CA MET A 739 -10.50 -8.87 -8.40
C MET A 739 -11.06 -7.64 -7.71
#